data_0126ab8d838fc16b19dd4069af7ae7ac
#
_entry.id   0126ab8d838fc16b19dd4069af7ae7ac
#
_cell.length_a   1.000
_cell.length_b   1.000
_cell.length_c   1.000
_cell.angle_alpha   90.00
_cell.angle_beta   90.00
_cell.angle_gamma   90.00
#
_symmetry.space_group_name_H-M   'P 1'
#
loop_
_entity.id
_entity.type
_entity.pdbx_description
1 polymer ?
#
loop_
_entity_poly.entity_id
_entity_poly.type
_entity_poly.pdbx_seq_one_letter_code
_entity_poly.pdbx_strand_id
1 'polypeptide(L)'
;MSAGFSIESLNKEQREAVLALNGPVLILAGAGTGKTRTVSCRMSALLENGVKAENVLAVTFTNKSAAEMAERVMGMVGKKRGKALTVCTFHSLCLRILKRDIESLGYRKKFAVMAGGDQTGMIRQLIVRKGGRKINLKPGEVMSEISKAKNAELLLSGIEDDLIAEIAVAYQNELRAQNAVDFDDLLLLGERVLREYPEVRGYWQDRFRYVTVDEFQDTNSLQMKLLQQLVGEPYNICVVGDDDQSIYGWRGAQVANILQFERFFPNPKIIRLEENYRSTQAVLEVANSLIRNNVGRREKKLRPTIPGGDLVRLVSMPGDQEEAEWIVSEIVMQREEGRVLEDFAILFRTNGQIRKMEEALREEKIPYRMVGAQSFYDRKEVRDVLSYVQVLNQPELDIPLLRILNTPPRGIGNTSSMAALDWSREKDQSIWETLIDSDFLIQVSKKVRNSIQTFTSQVEEVRRSLVDGVHAGIAVDQWLREMDFQEWLIRQCKTDKEKDTRREGVSATIASLTEAMKKGKSLSDFLDQAALDAEKEDDLEQKSGVTLITLHAAKGLEYPIVYLVGLEEGILPHKRSIEEGARDEERRLLYVGITRAQEKMTMTYCATRVKWGKEEACEASSFIRELNPDWVHEEGYEDIMGAEASEEELRGFFNSMSAILDE
;
A
#
# COMPACT_ATOMS: atom_id res chain seq x y z
N MET A 1 17.00 -14.36 -29.16
CA MET A 1 17.89 -14.85 -28.10
C MET A 1 17.63 -13.99 -26.89
N SER A 2 17.04 -14.52 -25.82
CA SER A 2 16.87 -13.80 -24.55
C SER A 2 18.26 -13.43 -24.06
N ALA A 3 18.49 -12.18 -23.66
CA ALA A 3 19.69 -11.79 -22.95
C ALA A 3 19.71 -12.61 -21.65
N GLY A 4 20.44 -13.71 -21.69
CA GLY A 4 20.52 -14.66 -20.59
C GLY A 4 21.07 -13.96 -19.35
N PHE A 5 20.45 -14.19 -18.23
CA PHE A 5 20.97 -13.80 -16.92
C PHE A 5 22.41 -14.32 -16.77
N SER A 6 23.39 -13.41 -16.58
CA SER A 6 24.77 -13.77 -16.27
C SER A 6 25.00 -13.66 -14.77
N ILE A 7 25.28 -14.80 -14.13
CA ILE A 7 25.74 -14.89 -12.73
C ILE A 7 27.05 -14.09 -12.51
N GLU A 8 27.82 -13.87 -13.58
CA GLU A 8 29.08 -13.12 -13.55
C GLU A 8 28.88 -11.62 -13.27
N SER A 9 27.69 -11.08 -13.56
CA SER A 9 27.36 -9.68 -13.28
C SER A 9 27.00 -9.40 -11.82
N LEU A 10 26.98 -10.43 -10.97
CA LEU A 10 26.70 -10.32 -9.53
C LEU A 10 28.01 -10.22 -8.74
N ASN A 11 28.00 -9.45 -7.66
CA ASN A 11 29.09 -9.46 -6.70
C ASN A 11 29.17 -10.83 -5.97
N LYS A 12 30.19 -11.00 -5.15
CA LYS A 12 30.46 -12.28 -4.47
C LYS A 12 29.28 -12.70 -3.57
N GLU A 13 28.78 -11.80 -2.76
CA GLU A 13 27.71 -12.07 -1.78
C GLU A 13 26.37 -12.30 -2.48
N GLN A 14 26.05 -11.52 -3.52
CA GLN A 14 24.85 -11.72 -4.35
C GLN A 14 24.90 -13.07 -5.05
N ARG A 15 26.06 -13.45 -5.60
CA ARG A 15 26.26 -14.75 -6.25
C ARG A 15 26.09 -15.90 -5.25
N GLU A 16 26.62 -15.74 -4.03
CA GLU A 16 26.46 -16.74 -2.96
C GLU A 16 24.97 -16.90 -2.60
N ALA A 17 24.22 -15.81 -2.51
CA ALA A 17 22.79 -15.82 -2.22
C ALA A 17 21.98 -16.49 -3.34
N VAL A 18 22.32 -16.25 -4.59
CA VAL A 18 21.65 -16.86 -5.76
C VAL A 18 21.88 -18.36 -5.80
N LEU A 19 23.09 -18.84 -5.46
CA LEU A 19 23.47 -20.25 -5.52
C LEU A 19 23.05 -21.06 -4.28
N ALA A 20 22.65 -20.42 -3.18
CA ALA A 20 22.16 -21.10 -1.98
C ALA A 20 20.71 -21.59 -2.18
N LEU A 21 20.48 -22.62 -2.99
CA LEU A 21 19.15 -23.02 -3.45
C LEU A 21 18.34 -23.82 -2.42
N ASN A 22 18.98 -24.59 -1.54
CA ASN A 22 18.30 -25.50 -0.64
C ASN A 22 18.47 -25.09 0.82
N GLY A 23 17.49 -25.45 1.65
CA GLY A 23 17.44 -25.14 3.07
C GLY A 23 17.05 -23.69 3.36
N PRO A 24 17.01 -23.31 4.66
CA PRO A 24 16.69 -21.94 5.05
C PRO A 24 17.83 -20.98 4.70
N VAL A 25 17.48 -19.84 4.11
CA VAL A 25 18.44 -18.78 3.75
C VAL A 25 17.89 -17.44 4.26
N LEU A 26 18.72 -16.70 4.97
CA LEU A 26 18.46 -15.33 5.38
C LEU A 26 19.43 -14.40 4.65
N ILE A 27 18.91 -13.52 3.82
CA ILE A 27 19.67 -12.48 3.13
C ILE A 27 19.41 -11.15 3.85
N LEU A 28 20.41 -10.68 4.59
CA LEU A 28 20.41 -9.36 5.19
C LEU A 28 20.92 -8.37 4.15
N ALA A 29 20.03 -7.56 3.62
CA ALA A 29 20.33 -6.72 2.47
C ALA A 29 19.94 -5.28 2.73
N GLY A 30 20.91 -4.41 2.95
CA GLY A 30 20.67 -2.99 3.19
C GLY A 30 20.03 -2.25 2.00
N ALA A 31 19.73 -0.97 2.19
CA ALA A 31 19.20 -0.12 1.11
C ALA A 31 20.17 -0.12 -0.09
N GLY A 32 19.64 -0.15 -1.32
CA GLY A 32 20.44 -0.02 -2.55
C GLY A 32 21.43 -1.16 -2.85
N THR A 33 21.36 -2.30 -2.13
CA THR A 33 22.29 -3.44 -2.32
C THR A 33 21.84 -4.45 -3.38
N GLY A 34 20.76 -4.16 -4.10
CA GLY A 34 20.25 -5.04 -5.16
C GLY A 34 19.43 -6.22 -4.65
N LYS A 35 18.69 -6.07 -3.53
CA LYS A 35 17.76 -7.08 -2.97
C LYS A 35 16.91 -7.75 -4.05
N THR A 36 16.06 -6.98 -4.71
CA THR A 36 15.09 -7.49 -5.71
C THR A 36 15.78 -8.15 -6.89
N ARG A 37 16.94 -7.64 -7.32
CA ARG A 37 17.77 -8.26 -8.36
C ARG A 37 18.25 -9.64 -7.92
N THR A 38 18.80 -9.74 -6.71
CA THR A 38 19.33 -11.00 -6.16
C THR A 38 18.22 -12.06 -6.03
N VAL A 39 17.04 -11.66 -5.52
CA VAL A 39 15.86 -12.55 -5.39
C VAL A 39 15.39 -13.04 -6.76
N SER A 40 15.26 -12.14 -7.75
CA SER A 40 14.84 -12.50 -9.11
C SER A 40 15.84 -13.45 -9.78
N CYS A 41 17.13 -13.20 -9.60
CA CYS A 41 18.20 -14.09 -10.09
C CYS A 41 18.16 -15.47 -9.42
N ARG A 42 17.89 -15.54 -8.11
CA ARG A 42 17.74 -16.79 -7.38
C ARG A 42 16.56 -17.61 -7.89
N MET A 43 15.39 -16.97 -8.11
CA MET A 43 14.24 -17.67 -8.71
C MET A 43 14.57 -18.22 -10.10
N SER A 44 15.28 -17.44 -10.92
CA SER A 44 15.75 -17.89 -12.23
C SER A 44 16.69 -19.12 -12.10
N ALA A 45 17.62 -19.07 -11.15
CA ALA A 45 18.54 -20.17 -10.88
C ALA A 45 17.81 -21.46 -10.42
N LEU A 46 16.74 -21.35 -9.61
CA LEU A 46 15.90 -22.50 -9.24
C LEU A 46 15.30 -23.17 -10.50
N LEU A 47 14.76 -22.38 -11.42
CA LEU A 47 14.16 -22.90 -12.66
C LEU A 47 15.21 -23.53 -13.59
N GLU A 48 16.39 -22.96 -13.68
CA GLU A 48 17.50 -23.51 -14.47
C GLU A 48 18.01 -24.82 -13.88
N ASN A 49 17.96 -24.98 -12.56
CA ASN A 49 18.29 -26.24 -11.87
C ASN A 49 17.14 -27.27 -11.88
N GLY A 50 16.13 -27.07 -12.75
CA GLY A 50 15.08 -28.06 -12.99
C GLY A 50 13.90 -28.02 -12.01
N VAL A 51 13.82 -27.01 -11.12
CA VAL A 51 12.65 -26.80 -10.28
C VAL A 51 11.48 -26.36 -11.16
N LYS A 52 10.32 -27.01 -11.00
CA LYS A 52 9.11 -26.62 -11.73
C LYS A 52 8.64 -25.26 -11.25
N ALA A 53 8.28 -24.37 -12.19
CA ALA A 53 7.85 -23.02 -11.87
C ALA A 53 6.62 -22.98 -10.93
N GLU A 54 5.72 -23.93 -11.07
CA GLU A 54 4.53 -24.09 -10.20
C GLU A 54 4.89 -24.41 -8.73
N ASN A 55 6.10 -24.90 -8.46
CA ASN A 55 6.59 -25.19 -7.11
C ASN A 55 7.33 -24.02 -6.45
N VAL A 56 7.44 -22.88 -7.12
CA VAL A 56 8.10 -21.68 -6.60
C VAL A 56 7.06 -20.63 -6.24
N LEU A 57 7.11 -20.18 -5.01
CA LEU A 57 6.33 -19.08 -4.47
C LEU A 57 7.27 -17.93 -4.12
N ALA A 58 6.93 -16.72 -4.55
CA ALA A 58 7.53 -15.49 -4.03
C ALA A 58 6.44 -14.61 -3.41
N VAL A 59 6.66 -14.18 -2.18
CA VAL A 59 5.76 -13.31 -1.44
C VAL A 59 6.44 -11.97 -1.20
N THR A 60 5.73 -10.89 -1.52
CA THR A 60 6.19 -9.52 -1.30
C THR A 60 5.18 -8.77 -0.44
N PHE A 61 5.55 -7.56 -0.01
CA PHE A 61 4.66 -6.74 0.81
C PHE A 61 3.62 -5.98 -0.02
N THR A 62 3.97 -5.54 -1.24
CA THR A 62 3.07 -4.76 -2.11
C THR A 62 2.82 -5.46 -3.45
N ASN A 63 1.65 -5.20 -4.04
CA ASN A 63 1.33 -5.72 -5.37
C ASN A 63 2.26 -5.17 -6.46
N LYS A 64 2.72 -3.92 -6.31
CA LYS A 64 3.70 -3.31 -7.21
C LYS A 64 5.01 -4.09 -7.19
N SER A 65 5.56 -4.36 -6.01
CA SER A 65 6.78 -5.18 -5.87
C SER A 65 6.59 -6.59 -6.44
N ALA A 66 5.39 -7.18 -6.25
CA ALA A 66 5.07 -8.48 -6.83
C ALA A 66 5.05 -8.43 -8.37
N ALA A 67 4.44 -7.41 -8.96
CA ALA A 67 4.38 -7.22 -10.41
C ALA A 67 5.77 -6.99 -11.01
N GLU A 68 6.56 -6.09 -10.43
CA GLU A 68 7.93 -5.79 -10.86
C GLU A 68 8.84 -7.03 -10.76
N MET A 69 8.72 -7.78 -9.67
CA MET A 69 9.49 -9.03 -9.48
C MET A 69 9.08 -10.08 -10.52
N ALA A 70 7.79 -10.27 -10.77
CA ALA A 70 7.28 -11.18 -11.79
C ALA A 70 7.76 -10.80 -13.19
N GLU A 71 7.68 -9.53 -13.55
CA GLU A 71 8.13 -9.02 -14.85
C GLU A 71 9.64 -9.23 -15.04
N ARG A 72 10.42 -8.94 -14.01
CA ARG A 72 11.88 -9.11 -14.01
C ARG A 72 12.28 -10.59 -14.20
N VAL A 73 11.61 -11.51 -13.49
CA VAL A 73 11.84 -12.94 -13.66
C VAL A 73 11.38 -13.42 -15.04
N MET A 74 10.22 -12.95 -15.55
CA MET A 74 9.77 -13.27 -16.91
C MET A 74 10.76 -12.80 -17.97
N GLY A 75 11.40 -11.66 -17.77
CA GLY A 75 12.49 -11.17 -18.64
C GLY A 75 13.71 -12.11 -18.69
N MET A 76 14.03 -12.77 -17.58
CA MET A 76 15.19 -13.67 -17.46
C MET A 76 14.90 -15.07 -18.01
N VAL A 77 13.75 -15.67 -17.66
CA VAL A 77 13.46 -17.11 -17.94
C VAL A 77 12.46 -17.30 -19.09
N GLY A 78 11.95 -16.23 -19.67
CA GLY A 78 10.94 -16.21 -20.73
C GLY A 78 9.50 -16.27 -20.20
N LYS A 79 8.60 -15.63 -20.96
CA LYS A 79 7.19 -15.41 -20.55
C LYS A 79 6.44 -16.69 -20.15
N LYS A 80 6.65 -17.81 -20.86
CA LYS A 80 5.92 -19.05 -20.58
C LYS A 80 6.29 -19.66 -19.22
N ARG A 81 7.58 -19.70 -18.89
CA ARG A 81 8.07 -20.22 -17.58
C ARG A 81 7.75 -19.22 -16.46
N GLY A 82 7.96 -17.92 -16.69
CA GLY A 82 7.71 -16.88 -15.69
C GLY A 82 6.24 -16.79 -15.27
N LYS A 83 5.27 -16.96 -16.20
CA LYS A 83 3.84 -16.97 -15.86
C LYS A 83 3.39 -18.13 -14.98
N ALA A 84 4.13 -19.22 -14.92
CA ALA A 84 3.81 -20.37 -14.09
C ALA A 84 4.28 -20.22 -12.63
N LEU A 85 5.15 -19.24 -12.35
CA LEU A 85 5.53 -18.85 -10.99
C LEU A 85 4.35 -18.23 -10.24
N THR A 86 4.30 -18.43 -8.95
CA THR A 86 3.40 -17.67 -8.08
C THR A 86 4.19 -16.55 -7.43
N VAL A 87 3.94 -15.31 -7.87
CA VAL A 87 4.48 -14.09 -7.25
C VAL A 87 3.29 -13.25 -6.80
N CYS A 88 3.16 -12.98 -5.50
CA CYS A 88 1.98 -12.33 -4.94
C CYS A 88 2.27 -11.72 -3.55
N THR A 89 1.30 -10.98 -2.98
CA THR A 89 1.35 -10.54 -1.59
C THR A 89 0.83 -11.63 -0.63
N PHE A 90 1.07 -11.46 0.68
CA PHE A 90 0.50 -12.36 1.70
C PHE A 90 -1.02 -12.45 1.61
N HIS A 91 -1.72 -11.33 1.47
CA HIS A 91 -3.18 -11.30 1.32
C HIS A 91 -3.66 -12.02 0.05
N SER A 92 -2.97 -11.80 -1.07
CA SER A 92 -3.27 -12.50 -2.33
C SER A 92 -3.07 -14.01 -2.21
N LEU A 93 -2.03 -14.44 -1.49
CA LEU A 93 -1.78 -15.85 -1.20
C LEU A 93 -2.91 -16.45 -0.35
N CYS A 94 -3.28 -15.77 0.74
CA CYS A 94 -4.36 -16.20 1.62
C CYS A 94 -5.71 -16.24 0.90
N LEU A 95 -6.00 -15.24 0.07
CA LEU A 95 -7.20 -15.25 -0.78
C LEU A 95 -7.23 -16.47 -1.71
N ARG A 96 -6.09 -16.85 -2.29
CA ARG A 96 -5.96 -18.04 -3.14
C ARG A 96 -6.19 -19.32 -2.34
N ILE A 97 -5.64 -19.42 -1.13
CA ILE A 97 -5.85 -20.54 -0.21
C ILE A 97 -7.34 -20.64 0.14
N LEU A 98 -7.94 -19.56 0.60
CA LEU A 98 -9.33 -19.53 1.03
C LEU A 98 -10.33 -19.80 -0.11
N LYS A 99 -10.07 -19.32 -1.33
CA LYS A 99 -10.92 -19.66 -2.50
C LYS A 99 -11.03 -21.16 -2.76
N ARG A 100 -9.99 -21.92 -2.38
CA ARG A 100 -10.01 -23.38 -2.51
C ARG A 100 -10.58 -24.07 -1.28
N ASP A 101 -10.19 -23.62 -0.07
CA ASP A 101 -10.32 -24.43 1.15
C ASP A 101 -11.20 -23.80 2.24
N ILE A 102 -11.85 -22.66 2.01
CA ILE A 102 -12.63 -21.93 3.05
C ILE A 102 -13.84 -22.72 3.56
N GLU A 103 -14.35 -23.66 2.77
CA GLU A 103 -15.48 -24.53 3.15
C GLU A 103 -15.13 -25.39 4.39
N SER A 104 -13.86 -25.75 4.55
CA SER A 104 -13.38 -26.45 5.77
C SER A 104 -13.62 -25.63 7.04
N LEU A 105 -13.63 -24.29 6.95
CA LEU A 105 -13.92 -23.39 8.06
C LEU A 105 -15.43 -23.09 8.19
N GLY A 106 -16.28 -23.76 7.41
CA GLY A 106 -17.74 -23.63 7.46
C GLY A 106 -18.27 -22.34 6.79
N TYR A 107 -17.52 -21.71 5.90
CA TYR A 107 -18.02 -20.68 4.99
C TYR A 107 -18.54 -21.33 3.70
N ARG A 108 -19.42 -20.61 2.98
CA ARG A 108 -19.78 -21.01 1.61
C ARG A 108 -18.60 -20.75 0.67
N LYS A 109 -18.42 -21.55 -0.35
CA LYS A 109 -17.27 -21.52 -1.28
C LYS A 109 -17.02 -20.15 -1.91
N LYS A 110 -18.08 -19.44 -2.25
CA LYS A 110 -18.04 -18.09 -2.80
C LYS A 110 -18.31 -17.10 -1.68
N PHE A 111 -17.28 -16.41 -1.22
CA PHE A 111 -17.35 -15.40 -0.17
C PHE A 111 -16.97 -14.02 -0.72
N ALA A 112 -17.45 -12.96 -0.06
CA ALA A 112 -17.08 -11.58 -0.37
C ALA A 112 -15.87 -11.13 0.47
N VAL A 113 -14.99 -10.31 -0.13
CA VAL A 113 -13.96 -9.57 0.61
C VAL A 113 -14.47 -8.16 0.83
N MET A 114 -14.60 -7.77 2.11
CA MET A 114 -15.11 -6.46 2.50
C MET A 114 -14.01 -5.40 2.47
N ALA A 115 -14.21 -4.34 1.68
CA ALA A 115 -13.29 -3.21 1.62
C ALA A 115 -13.48 -2.22 2.79
N GLY A 116 -12.44 -1.46 3.14
CA GLY A 116 -12.41 -0.59 4.33
C GLY A 116 -13.56 0.42 4.48
N GLY A 117 -14.08 0.96 3.38
CA GLY A 117 -15.22 1.86 3.46
C GLY A 117 -16.55 1.15 3.79
N ASP A 118 -16.73 -0.14 3.42
CA ASP A 118 -17.91 -0.93 3.78
C ASP A 118 -17.81 -1.39 5.23
N GLN A 119 -16.61 -1.75 5.69
CA GLN A 119 -16.31 -1.95 7.10
C GLN A 119 -16.71 -0.74 7.92
N THR A 120 -16.26 0.46 7.53
CA THR A 120 -16.62 1.73 8.18
C THR A 120 -18.13 1.93 8.23
N GLY A 121 -18.83 1.62 7.16
CA GLY A 121 -20.29 1.70 7.06
C GLY A 121 -21.00 0.76 8.04
N MET A 122 -20.59 -0.50 8.06
CA MET A 122 -21.12 -1.54 8.97
C MET A 122 -20.86 -1.19 10.43
N ILE A 123 -19.64 -0.84 10.78
CA ILE A 123 -19.25 -0.46 12.14
C ILE A 123 -20.06 0.76 12.61
N ARG A 124 -20.26 1.77 11.76
CA ARG A 124 -21.10 2.93 12.08
C ARG A 124 -22.54 2.53 12.42
N GLN A 125 -23.12 1.59 11.67
CA GLN A 125 -24.46 1.07 11.97
C GLN A 125 -24.49 0.32 13.31
N LEU A 126 -23.47 -0.49 13.60
CA LEU A 126 -23.36 -1.22 14.88
C LEU A 126 -23.16 -0.28 16.06
N ILE A 127 -22.36 0.79 15.93
CA ILE A 127 -22.23 1.83 16.96
C ILE A 127 -23.61 2.43 17.29
N VAL A 128 -24.40 2.79 16.27
CA VAL A 128 -25.74 3.36 16.47
C VAL A 128 -26.70 2.36 17.12
N ARG A 129 -26.64 1.08 16.71
CA ARG A 129 -27.49 0.01 17.28
C ARG A 129 -27.19 -0.29 18.75
N LYS A 130 -25.90 -0.38 19.10
CA LYS A 130 -25.45 -0.80 20.43
C LYS A 130 -25.38 0.36 21.42
N GLY A 131 -24.93 1.50 20.96
CA GLY A 131 -24.61 2.63 21.82
C GLY A 131 -25.57 3.82 21.71
N GLY A 132 -26.49 3.81 20.73
CA GLY A 132 -27.40 4.92 20.49
C GLY A 132 -26.73 6.13 19.80
N ARG A 133 -27.54 7.14 19.43
CA ARG A 133 -27.08 8.32 18.66
C ARG A 133 -26.16 9.30 19.43
N LYS A 134 -25.97 9.08 20.74
CA LYS A 134 -25.21 10.01 21.61
C LYS A 134 -23.76 9.57 21.88
N ILE A 135 -23.33 8.42 21.39
CA ILE A 135 -21.97 7.92 21.62
C ILE A 135 -21.01 8.56 20.63
N ASN A 136 -19.97 9.19 21.15
CA ASN A 136 -18.91 9.83 20.37
C ASN A 136 -17.76 8.84 20.08
N LEU A 137 -18.09 7.64 19.59
CA LEU A 137 -17.12 6.64 19.18
C LEU A 137 -16.92 6.70 17.67
N LYS A 138 -15.67 6.85 17.23
CA LYS A 138 -15.36 6.94 15.80
C LYS A 138 -15.20 5.54 15.20
N PRO A 139 -15.82 5.25 14.04
CA PRO A 139 -15.66 3.94 13.40
C PRO A 139 -14.21 3.53 13.16
N GLY A 140 -13.31 4.49 12.85
CA GLY A 140 -11.88 4.22 12.67
C GLY A 140 -11.17 3.73 13.93
N GLU A 141 -11.58 4.20 15.12
CA GLU A 141 -11.04 3.70 16.39
C GLU A 141 -11.43 2.23 16.61
N VAL A 142 -12.70 1.91 16.38
CA VAL A 142 -13.20 0.52 16.46
C VAL A 142 -12.51 -0.40 15.46
N MET A 143 -12.33 0.06 14.19
CA MET A 143 -11.61 -0.70 13.17
C MET A 143 -10.17 -0.98 13.60
N SER A 144 -9.49 0.02 14.16
CA SER A 144 -8.10 -0.13 14.63
C SER A 144 -7.99 -1.19 15.71
N GLU A 145 -8.90 -1.20 16.69
CA GLU A 145 -8.88 -2.19 17.79
C GLU A 145 -9.25 -3.60 17.29
N ILE A 146 -10.19 -3.72 16.34
CA ILE A 146 -10.52 -5.01 15.70
C ILE A 146 -9.29 -5.55 14.95
N SER A 147 -8.63 -4.71 14.15
CA SER A 147 -7.45 -5.10 13.39
C SER A 147 -6.30 -5.53 14.30
N LYS A 148 -6.01 -4.78 15.36
CA LYS A 148 -5.01 -5.15 16.36
C LYS A 148 -5.32 -6.52 16.99
N ALA A 149 -6.57 -6.73 17.44
CA ALA A 149 -6.98 -7.99 18.04
C ALA A 149 -6.84 -9.16 17.06
N LYS A 150 -7.30 -9.01 15.81
CA LYS A 150 -7.17 -10.05 14.78
C LYS A 150 -5.71 -10.38 14.45
N ASN A 151 -4.86 -9.37 14.25
CA ASN A 151 -3.45 -9.57 13.95
C ASN A 151 -2.64 -10.14 15.14
N ALA A 152 -3.09 -9.90 16.36
CA ALA A 152 -2.55 -10.51 17.57
C ALA A 152 -3.20 -11.87 17.93
N GLU A 153 -4.17 -12.34 17.13
CA GLU A 153 -4.95 -13.55 17.37
C GLU A 153 -5.66 -13.56 18.74
N LEU A 154 -6.04 -12.38 19.24
CA LEU A 154 -6.80 -12.22 20.47
C LEU A 154 -8.29 -12.40 20.19
N LEU A 155 -9.02 -12.85 21.20
CA LEU A 155 -10.48 -12.87 21.15
C LEU A 155 -11.02 -11.44 21.07
N LEU A 156 -11.92 -11.16 20.14
CA LEU A 156 -12.55 -9.84 20.02
C LEU A 156 -13.33 -9.42 21.26
N SER A 157 -13.84 -10.39 22.04
CA SER A 157 -14.45 -10.18 23.34
C SER A 157 -13.46 -9.80 24.46
N GLY A 158 -12.16 -9.90 24.20
CA GLY A 158 -11.10 -9.54 25.14
C GLY A 158 -10.51 -8.14 24.89
N ILE A 159 -11.10 -7.34 24.02
CA ILE A 159 -10.74 -5.94 23.85
C ILE A 159 -11.08 -5.19 25.14
N GLU A 160 -10.19 -4.33 25.62
CA GLU A 160 -10.30 -3.68 26.95
C GLU A 160 -11.56 -2.80 27.10
N ASP A 161 -11.99 -2.12 26.03
CA ASP A 161 -13.24 -1.35 26.02
C ASP A 161 -14.41 -2.28 25.74
N ASP A 162 -15.28 -2.46 26.71
CA ASP A 162 -16.44 -3.37 26.64
C ASP A 162 -17.36 -3.06 25.47
N LEU A 163 -17.59 -1.77 25.15
CA LEU A 163 -18.45 -1.38 24.03
C LEU A 163 -17.78 -1.70 22.70
N ILE A 164 -16.48 -1.44 22.56
CA ILE A 164 -15.71 -1.81 21.36
C ILE A 164 -15.71 -3.33 21.22
N ALA A 165 -15.51 -4.08 22.30
CA ALA A 165 -15.57 -5.55 22.29
C ALA A 165 -16.94 -6.06 21.82
N GLU A 166 -18.04 -5.52 22.33
CA GLU A 166 -19.39 -5.89 21.87
C GLU A 166 -19.63 -5.58 20.39
N ILE A 167 -19.15 -4.41 19.92
CA ILE A 167 -19.26 -4.02 18.52
C ILE A 167 -18.39 -4.93 17.65
N ALA A 168 -17.18 -5.26 18.08
CA ALA A 168 -16.26 -6.13 17.37
C ALA A 168 -16.82 -7.55 17.19
N VAL A 169 -17.40 -8.13 18.24
CA VAL A 169 -18.08 -9.43 18.17
C VAL A 169 -19.29 -9.37 17.24
N ALA A 170 -20.11 -8.31 17.36
CA ALA A 170 -21.25 -8.12 16.46
C ALA A 170 -20.82 -7.95 15.00
N TYR A 171 -19.73 -7.23 14.75
CA TYR A 171 -19.14 -7.06 13.42
C TYR A 171 -18.70 -8.40 12.83
N GLN A 172 -17.98 -9.23 13.58
CA GLN A 172 -17.55 -10.55 13.09
C GLN A 172 -18.73 -11.48 12.80
N ASN A 173 -19.77 -11.44 13.64
CA ASN A 173 -20.99 -12.20 13.41
C ASN A 173 -21.72 -11.72 12.15
N GLU A 174 -21.74 -10.42 11.88
CA GLU A 174 -22.34 -9.84 10.68
C GLU A 174 -21.58 -10.26 9.42
N LEU A 175 -20.23 -10.21 9.44
CA LEU A 175 -19.38 -10.73 8.36
C LEU A 175 -19.70 -12.19 8.06
N ARG A 176 -19.77 -13.01 9.11
CA ARG A 176 -20.06 -14.45 9.00
C ARG A 176 -21.44 -14.70 8.39
N ALA A 177 -22.47 -14.00 8.87
CA ALA A 177 -23.84 -14.12 8.38
C ALA A 177 -23.94 -13.76 6.88
N GLN A 178 -23.18 -12.76 6.43
CA GLN A 178 -23.11 -12.32 5.04
C GLN A 178 -22.11 -13.13 4.19
N ASN A 179 -21.55 -14.21 4.73
CA ASN A 179 -20.50 -14.99 4.08
C ASN A 179 -19.36 -14.13 3.53
N ALA A 180 -18.91 -13.15 4.34
CA ALA A 180 -17.88 -12.20 4.01
C ALA A 180 -16.69 -12.32 4.95
N VAL A 181 -15.55 -11.88 4.48
CA VAL A 181 -14.30 -11.74 5.23
C VAL A 181 -13.75 -10.34 5.02
N ASP A 182 -13.07 -9.78 6.00
CA ASP A 182 -12.29 -8.56 5.80
C ASP A 182 -10.82 -8.89 5.48
N PHE A 183 -9.98 -7.86 5.34
CA PHE A 183 -8.56 -8.05 5.01
C PHE A 183 -7.80 -8.79 6.10
N ASP A 184 -8.06 -8.47 7.38
CA ASP A 184 -7.42 -9.16 8.49
C ASP A 184 -7.86 -10.63 8.56
N ASP A 185 -9.14 -10.91 8.24
CA ASP A 185 -9.65 -12.28 8.13
C ASP A 185 -8.96 -13.09 7.04
N LEU A 186 -8.49 -12.48 5.94
CA LEU A 186 -7.76 -13.22 4.90
C LEU A 186 -6.52 -13.91 5.50
N LEU A 187 -5.73 -13.18 6.29
CA LEU A 187 -4.55 -13.72 6.95
C LEU A 187 -4.93 -14.71 8.04
N LEU A 188 -5.86 -14.31 8.92
CA LEU A 188 -6.29 -15.10 10.06
C LEU A 188 -6.87 -16.47 9.65
N LEU A 189 -7.80 -16.45 8.70
CA LEU A 189 -8.44 -17.68 8.21
C LEU A 189 -7.51 -18.48 7.30
N GLY A 190 -6.61 -17.81 6.55
CA GLY A 190 -5.60 -18.47 5.74
C GLY A 190 -4.60 -19.26 6.58
N GLU A 191 -4.12 -18.71 7.70
CA GLU A 191 -3.30 -19.43 8.68
C GLU A 191 -4.10 -20.55 9.34
N ARG A 192 -5.29 -20.24 9.80
CA ARG A 192 -6.16 -21.16 10.52
C ARG A 192 -6.46 -22.44 9.71
N VAL A 193 -6.80 -22.30 8.42
CA VAL A 193 -7.11 -23.46 7.58
C VAL A 193 -5.87 -24.36 7.37
N LEU A 194 -4.67 -23.79 7.26
CA LEU A 194 -3.44 -24.58 7.17
C LEU A 194 -3.09 -25.25 8.50
N ARG A 195 -3.35 -24.58 9.63
CA ARG A 195 -3.05 -25.12 10.96
C ARG A 195 -4.01 -26.24 11.37
N GLU A 196 -5.32 -26.04 11.13
CA GLU A 196 -6.37 -26.98 11.59
C GLU A 196 -6.59 -28.17 10.64
N TYR A 197 -6.23 -28.06 9.35
CA TYR A 197 -6.49 -29.08 8.33
C TYR A 197 -5.18 -29.59 7.69
N PRO A 198 -4.59 -30.68 8.22
CA PRO A 198 -3.30 -31.21 7.75
C PRO A 198 -3.28 -31.57 6.25
N GLU A 199 -4.41 -32.02 5.70
CA GLU A 199 -4.54 -32.35 4.28
C GLU A 199 -4.47 -31.11 3.39
N VAL A 200 -5.04 -29.97 3.84
CA VAL A 200 -4.93 -28.68 3.17
C VAL A 200 -3.48 -28.20 3.23
N ARG A 201 -2.88 -28.24 4.42
CA ARG A 201 -1.48 -27.89 4.62
C ARG A 201 -0.55 -28.70 3.71
N GLY A 202 -0.70 -30.02 3.69
CA GLY A 202 0.11 -30.93 2.86
C GLY A 202 0.01 -30.59 1.37
N TYR A 203 -1.19 -30.28 0.89
CA TYR A 203 -1.37 -29.85 -0.50
C TYR A 203 -0.57 -28.57 -0.83
N TRP A 204 -0.61 -27.57 0.05
CA TRP A 204 0.09 -26.30 -0.21
C TRP A 204 1.58 -26.41 -0.03
N GLN A 205 2.09 -27.26 0.89
CA GLN A 205 3.50 -27.59 1.04
C GLN A 205 4.06 -28.34 -0.19
N ASP A 206 3.31 -29.28 -0.75
CA ASP A 206 3.66 -29.95 -1.99
C ASP A 206 3.63 -29.02 -3.20
N ARG A 207 2.68 -28.08 -3.21
CA ARG A 207 2.55 -27.06 -4.25
C ARG A 207 3.70 -26.08 -4.21
N PHE A 208 4.10 -25.58 -3.04
CA PHE A 208 5.12 -24.55 -2.88
C PHE A 208 6.34 -25.08 -2.15
N ARG A 209 7.16 -25.83 -2.88
CA ARG A 209 8.38 -26.46 -2.34
C ARG A 209 9.53 -25.48 -2.11
N TYR A 210 9.50 -24.33 -2.78
CA TYR A 210 10.48 -23.24 -2.65
C TYR A 210 9.75 -21.94 -2.40
N VAL A 211 9.97 -21.36 -1.24
CA VAL A 211 9.32 -20.12 -0.82
C VAL A 211 10.36 -19.01 -0.70
N THR A 212 10.08 -17.87 -1.30
CA THR A 212 10.89 -16.67 -1.16
C THR A 212 10.03 -15.56 -0.57
N VAL A 213 10.55 -14.82 0.41
CA VAL A 213 9.84 -13.70 1.05
C VAL A 213 10.71 -12.45 0.97
N ASP A 214 10.21 -11.41 0.31
CA ASP A 214 10.86 -10.10 0.25
C ASP A 214 10.32 -9.19 1.36
N GLU A 215 11.08 -8.16 1.75
CA GLU A 215 10.78 -7.22 2.83
C GLU A 215 10.39 -7.92 4.15
N PHE A 216 11.10 -9.00 4.48
CA PHE A 216 10.75 -9.90 5.60
C PHE A 216 10.68 -9.20 6.96
N GLN A 217 11.40 -8.09 7.17
CA GLN A 217 11.37 -7.28 8.39
C GLN A 217 10.00 -6.64 8.66
N ASP A 218 9.12 -6.56 7.65
CA ASP A 218 7.79 -5.96 7.80
C ASP A 218 6.70 -7.00 8.11
N THR A 219 7.09 -8.28 8.26
CA THR A 219 6.14 -9.34 8.59
C THR A 219 5.64 -9.23 10.02
N ASN A 220 4.33 -9.50 10.22
CA ASN A 220 3.72 -9.62 11.54
C ASN A 220 3.74 -11.08 12.04
N SER A 221 3.28 -11.31 13.28
CA SER A 221 3.24 -12.65 13.90
C SER A 221 2.40 -13.64 13.10
N LEU A 222 1.25 -13.20 12.58
CA LEU A 222 0.31 -14.05 11.86
C LEU A 222 0.89 -14.50 10.50
N GLN A 223 1.57 -13.59 9.78
CA GLN A 223 2.30 -13.90 8.55
C GLN A 223 3.45 -14.86 8.82
N MET A 224 4.15 -14.70 9.95
CA MET A 224 5.20 -15.63 10.35
C MET A 224 4.65 -17.03 10.62
N LYS A 225 3.53 -17.15 11.34
CA LYS A 225 2.85 -18.44 11.58
C LYS A 225 2.36 -19.07 10.27
N LEU A 226 1.81 -18.26 9.36
CA LEU A 226 1.40 -18.71 8.03
C LEU A 226 2.61 -19.35 7.28
N LEU A 227 3.77 -18.69 7.30
CA LEU A 227 4.99 -19.24 6.69
C LEU A 227 5.43 -20.56 7.33
N GLN A 228 5.35 -20.67 8.66
CA GLN A 228 5.68 -21.92 9.36
C GLN A 228 4.75 -23.08 8.98
N GLN A 229 3.46 -22.82 8.71
CA GLN A 229 2.53 -23.83 8.20
C GLN A 229 2.81 -24.19 6.73
N LEU A 230 3.19 -23.19 5.93
CA LEU A 230 3.35 -23.33 4.48
C LEU A 230 4.67 -24.02 4.10
N VAL A 231 5.73 -23.78 4.87
CA VAL A 231 7.07 -24.30 4.56
C VAL A 231 7.30 -25.63 5.27
N GLY A 232 7.21 -26.71 4.51
CA GLY A 232 7.55 -28.07 5.00
C GLY A 232 9.06 -28.36 4.94
N GLU A 233 9.49 -29.43 5.61
CA GLU A 233 10.87 -29.91 5.48
C GLU A 233 11.22 -30.26 4.02
N PRO A 234 12.41 -29.95 3.53
CA PRO A 234 13.62 -29.49 4.23
C PRO A 234 13.73 -27.98 4.42
N TYR A 235 12.62 -27.25 4.56
CA TYR A 235 12.55 -25.80 4.79
C TYR A 235 13.26 -24.97 3.70
N ASN A 236 12.91 -25.21 2.45
CA ASN A 236 13.44 -24.41 1.33
C ASN A 236 12.81 -23.01 1.31
N ILE A 237 13.17 -22.20 2.30
CA ILE A 237 12.74 -20.81 2.43
C ILE A 237 13.92 -19.86 2.28
N CYS A 238 13.77 -18.85 1.48
CA CYS A 238 14.69 -17.73 1.37
C CYS A 238 13.98 -16.46 1.79
N VAL A 239 14.41 -15.81 2.85
CA VAL A 239 13.89 -14.52 3.27
C VAL A 239 14.93 -13.44 3.00
N VAL A 240 14.44 -12.29 2.52
CA VAL A 240 15.28 -11.11 2.25
C VAL A 240 14.70 -9.92 2.99
N GLY A 241 15.55 -9.17 3.65
CA GLY A 241 15.10 -8.01 4.38
C GLY A 241 16.23 -7.17 4.97
N ASP A 242 15.82 -6.05 5.53
CA ASP A 242 16.67 -5.10 6.22
C ASP A 242 15.99 -4.68 7.53
N ASP A 243 16.48 -5.17 8.65
CA ASP A 243 15.96 -4.81 9.98
C ASP A 243 16.04 -3.30 10.25
N ASP A 244 16.98 -2.59 9.60
CA ASP A 244 17.11 -1.14 9.67
C ASP A 244 16.02 -0.40 8.86
N GLN A 245 15.24 -1.09 8.04
CA GLN A 245 14.10 -0.55 7.29
C GLN A 245 12.74 -1.05 7.81
N SER A 246 12.67 -1.61 9.01
CA SER A 246 11.41 -2.00 9.66
C SER A 246 10.71 -0.75 10.21
N ILE A 247 9.70 -0.25 9.49
CA ILE A 247 8.98 1.01 9.78
C ILE A 247 7.45 0.84 9.82
N TYR A 248 6.95 -0.40 9.88
CA TYR A 248 5.53 -0.71 9.94
C TYR A 248 5.11 -1.37 11.27
N GLY A 249 5.81 -1.08 12.37
CA GLY A 249 5.46 -1.55 13.71
C GLY A 249 4.04 -1.14 14.11
N TRP A 250 3.60 0.05 13.74
CA TRP A 250 2.23 0.54 13.93
C TRP A 250 1.16 -0.27 13.18
N ARG A 251 1.54 -1.04 12.13
CA ARG A 251 0.70 -2.04 11.42
C ARG A 251 0.90 -3.45 11.96
N GLY A 252 1.60 -3.62 13.07
CA GLY A 252 1.86 -4.90 13.70
C GLY A 252 3.09 -5.66 13.17
N ALA A 253 3.92 -5.04 12.32
CA ALA A 253 5.19 -5.63 11.90
C ALA A 253 6.09 -5.92 13.12
N GLN A 254 6.76 -7.06 13.09
CA GLN A 254 7.64 -7.49 14.19
C GLN A 254 9.06 -7.68 13.68
N VAL A 255 9.93 -6.70 13.95
CA VAL A 255 11.34 -6.80 13.60
C VAL A 255 12.02 -8.05 14.21
N ALA A 256 11.47 -8.56 15.30
CA ALA A 256 11.93 -9.81 15.92
C ALA A 256 11.91 -11.00 14.95
N ASN A 257 11.02 -11.02 13.95
CA ASN A 257 10.94 -12.10 12.97
C ASN A 257 12.26 -12.24 12.19
N ILE A 258 12.82 -11.14 11.71
CA ILE A 258 14.11 -11.18 11.00
C ILE A 258 15.29 -11.30 11.96
N LEU A 259 15.22 -10.69 13.14
CA LEU A 259 16.30 -10.76 14.14
C LEU A 259 16.45 -12.16 14.75
N GLN A 260 15.39 -12.93 14.80
CA GLN A 260 15.32 -14.26 15.43
C GLN A 260 14.95 -15.35 14.44
N PHE A 261 15.23 -15.18 13.15
CA PHE A 261 14.86 -16.10 12.09
C PHE A 261 15.28 -17.54 12.37
N GLU A 262 16.45 -17.74 12.99
CA GLU A 262 17.00 -19.05 13.36
C GLU A 262 16.14 -19.83 14.35
N ARG A 263 15.28 -19.16 15.12
CA ARG A 263 14.33 -19.81 16.05
C ARG A 263 13.18 -20.50 15.33
N PHE A 264 12.86 -20.01 14.14
CA PHE A 264 11.74 -20.50 13.35
C PHE A 264 12.20 -21.52 12.29
N PHE A 265 13.35 -21.28 11.69
CA PHE A 265 13.95 -22.13 10.67
C PHE A 265 15.39 -22.43 11.07
N PRO A 266 15.66 -23.68 11.52
CA PRO A 266 16.95 -24.03 12.13
C PRO A 266 18.07 -24.04 11.09
N ASN A 267 19.27 -23.68 11.54
CA ASN A 267 20.52 -23.70 10.78
C ASN A 267 20.45 -22.93 9.44
N PRO A 268 19.97 -21.68 9.41
CA PRO A 268 19.89 -20.94 8.16
C PRO A 268 21.28 -20.54 7.68
N LYS A 269 21.44 -20.48 6.36
CA LYS A 269 22.57 -19.78 5.76
C LYS A 269 22.29 -18.28 5.80
N ILE A 270 23.14 -17.52 6.49
CA ILE A 270 23.01 -16.05 6.61
C ILE A 270 24.00 -15.39 5.67
N ILE A 271 23.51 -14.53 4.75
CA ILE A 271 24.32 -13.81 3.77
C ILE A 271 24.03 -12.33 3.92
N ARG A 272 25.08 -11.49 3.93
CA ARG A 272 24.97 -10.04 4.06
C ARG A 272 25.29 -9.37 2.74
N LEU A 273 24.36 -8.54 2.24
CA LEU A 273 24.59 -7.67 1.09
C LEU A 273 24.84 -6.27 1.61
N GLU A 274 26.09 -5.80 1.51
CA GLU A 274 26.53 -4.53 2.08
C GLU A 274 27.00 -3.53 1.03
N GLU A 275 27.31 -3.95 -0.20
CA GLU A 275 27.68 -3.06 -1.28
C GLU A 275 26.46 -2.27 -1.79
N ASN A 276 26.46 -0.97 -1.61
CA ASN A 276 25.39 -0.08 -2.05
C ASN A 276 25.71 0.49 -3.42
N TYR A 277 24.79 0.33 -4.37
CA TYR A 277 24.90 0.79 -5.76
C TYR A 277 23.99 1.99 -6.06
N ARG A 278 23.32 2.52 -5.04
CA ARG A 278 22.32 3.59 -5.20
C ARG A 278 22.88 4.96 -4.89
N SER A 279 23.46 5.11 -3.70
CA SER A 279 23.73 6.41 -3.10
C SER A 279 25.22 6.73 -3.06
N THR A 280 25.55 8.01 -3.10
CA THR A 280 26.91 8.51 -2.88
C THR A 280 27.42 8.18 -1.49
N GLN A 281 28.74 8.24 -1.31
CA GLN A 281 29.40 7.98 -0.03
C GLN A 281 28.89 8.93 1.06
N ALA A 282 28.72 10.22 0.77
CA ALA A 282 28.26 11.22 1.72
C ALA A 282 26.89 10.84 2.34
N VAL A 283 25.92 10.50 1.50
CA VAL A 283 24.60 10.05 1.93
C VAL A 283 24.70 8.80 2.82
N LEU A 284 25.52 7.83 2.43
CA LEU A 284 25.65 6.57 3.18
C LEU A 284 26.34 6.71 4.52
N GLU A 285 27.37 7.57 4.64
CA GLU A 285 28.06 7.78 5.93
C GLU A 285 27.13 8.49 6.94
N VAL A 286 26.27 9.41 6.48
CA VAL A 286 25.22 10.00 7.32
C VAL A 286 24.19 8.95 7.73
N ALA A 287 23.69 8.15 6.81
CA ALA A 287 22.74 7.07 7.12
C ALA A 287 23.33 6.03 8.07
N ASN A 288 24.58 5.59 7.86
CA ASN A 288 25.28 4.63 8.71
C ASN A 288 25.50 5.18 10.12
N SER A 289 25.81 6.49 10.27
CA SER A 289 26.03 7.11 11.58
C SER A 289 24.73 7.14 12.40
N LEU A 290 23.61 7.51 11.76
CA LEU A 290 22.29 7.56 12.38
C LEU A 290 21.86 6.17 12.90
N ILE A 291 21.84 5.19 12.00
CA ILE A 291 21.22 3.88 12.31
C ILE A 291 22.02 3.06 13.31
N ARG A 292 23.31 3.37 13.50
CA ARG A 292 24.19 2.71 14.47
C ARG A 292 23.69 2.88 15.92
N ASN A 293 22.91 3.91 16.18
CA ASN A 293 22.35 4.19 17.51
C ASN A 293 21.17 3.31 17.90
N ASN A 294 20.60 2.52 16.95
CA ASN A 294 19.56 1.56 17.27
C ASN A 294 20.10 0.35 18.00
N VAL A 295 19.39 -0.07 19.05
CA VAL A 295 19.72 -1.26 19.83
C VAL A 295 19.10 -2.50 19.21
N GLY A 296 19.78 -3.66 19.30
CA GLY A 296 19.21 -4.95 18.90
C GLY A 296 19.12 -5.19 17.39
N ARG A 297 19.89 -4.45 16.58
CA ARG A 297 19.99 -4.64 15.13
C ARG A 297 21.00 -5.74 14.78
N ARG A 298 20.84 -6.35 13.58
CA ARG A 298 21.86 -7.23 13.01
C ARG A 298 23.00 -6.36 12.45
N GLU A 299 24.23 -6.65 12.88
CA GLU A 299 25.40 -5.90 12.46
C GLU A 299 25.62 -5.98 10.95
N LYS A 300 25.59 -4.83 10.30
CA LYS A 300 25.89 -4.59 8.89
C LYS A 300 26.26 -3.12 8.68
N LYS A 301 27.06 -2.83 7.66
CA LYS A 301 27.45 -1.48 7.25
C LYS A 301 27.30 -1.35 5.74
N LEU A 302 26.56 -0.37 5.27
CA LEU A 302 26.51 -0.05 3.83
C LEU A 302 27.87 0.49 3.38
N ARG A 303 28.41 -0.14 2.34
CA ARG A 303 29.67 0.25 1.68
C ARG A 303 29.37 0.91 0.35
N PRO A 304 29.77 2.17 0.12
CA PRO A 304 29.51 2.86 -1.12
C PRO A 304 30.29 2.23 -2.28
N THR A 305 29.63 2.07 -3.43
CA THR A 305 30.29 1.80 -4.71
C THR A 305 30.48 3.08 -5.50
N ILE A 306 29.79 4.16 -5.14
CA ILE A 306 29.89 5.52 -5.69
C ILE A 306 30.67 6.36 -4.67
N PRO A 307 31.97 6.64 -4.92
CA PRO A 307 32.80 7.41 -3.98
C PRO A 307 32.43 8.90 -4.01
N GLY A 308 32.72 9.61 -2.90
CA GLY A 308 32.52 11.05 -2.77
C GLY A 308 31.03 11.44 -2.69
N GLY A 309 30.65 12.45 -3.47
CA GLY A 309 29.33 13.09 -3.43
C GLY A 309 29.35 14.38 -2.59
N ASP A 310 28.35 15.24 -2.83
CA ASP A 310 28.17 16.48 -2.07
C ASP A 310 27.84 16.14 -0.62
N LEU A 311 28.31 16.94 0.34
CA LEU A 311 27.93 16.81 1.74
C LEU A 311 26.41 16.92 1.88
N VAL A 312 25.86 16.18 2.82
CA VAL A 312 24.42 16.29 3.15
C VAL A 312 24.19 17.67 3.77
N ARG A 313 23.29 18.45 3.17
CA ARG A 313 22.95 19.78 3.67
C ARG A 313 21.95 19.68 4.82
N LEU A 314 22.20 20.39 5.90
CA LEU A 314 21.28 20.57 7.02
C LEU A 314 21.00 22.06 7.18
N VAL A 315 19.78 22.48 6.86
CA VAL A 315 19.43 23.89 6.77
C VAL A 315 18.42 24.28 7.85
N SER A 316 18.78 25.31 8.64
CA SER A 316 17.86 25.90 9.61
C SER A 316 17.05 27.02 8.97
N MET A 317 15.71 26.93 9.08
CA MET A 317 14.75 27.88 8.50
C MET A 317 14.02 28.68 9.57
N PRO A 318 13.65 29.94 9.33
CA PRO A 318 12.85 30.73 10.26
C PRO A 318 11.47 30.12 10.49
N GLY A 319 10.79 29.73 9.40
CA GLY A 319 9.44 29.19 9.41
C GLY A 319 9.13 28.25 8.24
N ASP A 320 7.94 27.66 8.27
CA ASP A 320 7.48 26.71 7.26
C ASP A 320 7.17 27.36 5.90
N GLN A 321 6.93 28.68 5.88
CA GLN A 321 6.75 29.43 4.64
C GLN A 321 8.10 29.60 3.92
N GLU A 322 9.12 30.09 4.63
CA GLU A 322 10.48 30.30 4.13
C GLU A 322 11.11 28.96 3.70
N GLU A 323 10.86 27.88 4.46
CA GLU A 323 11.29 26.52 4.09
C GLU A 323 10.74 26.13 2.70
N ALA A 324 9.43 26.37 2.47
CA ALA A 324 8.78 25.99 1.22
C ALA A 324 9.26 26.84 0.03
N GLU A 325 9.33 28.17 0.21
CA GLU A 325 9.79 29.09 -0.83
C GLU A 325 11.23 28.81 -1.24
N TRP A 326 12.10 28.59 -0.26
CA TRP A 326 13.50 28.27 -0.54
C TRP A 326 13.68 26.94 -1.28
N ILE A 327 13.03 25.86 -0.83
CA ILE A 327 13.12 24.55 -1.53
C ILE A 327 12.63 24.68 -2.97
N VAL A 328 11.56 25.41 -3.19
CA VAL A 328 11.01 25.59 -4.54
C VAL A 328 11.96 26.43 -5.41
N SER A 329 12.61 27.47 -4.86
CA SER A 329 13.63 28.24 -5.59
C SER A 329 14.85 27.38 -5.97
N GLU A 330 15.31 26.48 -5.06
CA GLU A 330 16.37 25.51 -5.35
C GLU A 330 15.99 24.56 -6.52
N ILE A 331 14.73 24.11 -6.53
CA ILE A 331 14.22 23.25 -7.62
C ILE A 331 14.18 24.02 -8.94
N VAL A 332 13.73 25.29 -8.94
CA VAL A 332 13.73 26.14 -10.13
C VAL A 332 15.14 26.30 -10.67
N MET A 333 16.09 26.66 -9.83
CA MET A 333 17.48 26.87 -10.19
C MET A 333 18.10 25.60 -10.80
N GLN A 334 17.94 24.44 -10.14
CA GLN A 334 18.49 23.18 -10.66
C GLN A 334 17.78 22.72 -11.95
N ARG A 335 16.49 23.08 -12.15
CA ARG A 335 15.80 22.85 -13.43
C ARG A 335 16.39 23.68 -14.55
N GLU A 336 16.75 24.92 -14.29
CA GLU A 336 17.46 25.79 -15.26
C GLU A 336 18.86 25.25 -15.61
N GLU A 337 19.50 24.56 -14.68
CA GLU A 337 20.74 23.82 -14.89
C GLU A 337 20.55 22.51 -15.68
N GLY A 338 19.32 22.15 -16.05
CA GLY A 338 19.00 21.00 -16.91
C GLY A 338 18.48 19.77 -16.18
N ARG A 339 18.18 19.83 -14.85
CA ARG A 339 17.51 18.76 -14.14
C ARG A 339 16.04 18.64 -14.55
N VAL A 340 15.52 17.42 -14.60
CA VAL A 340 14.10 17.18 -14.82
C VAL A 340 13.33 17.16 -13.48
N LEU A 341 12.05 17.55 -13.49
CA LEU A 341 11.28 17.68 -12.26
C LEU A 341 11.06 16.33 -11.52
N GLU A 342 11.12 15.24 -12.25
CA GLU A 342 11.05 13.88 -11.73
C GLU A 342 12.26 13.48 -10.88
N ASP A 343 13.38 14.18 -11.01
CA ASP A 343 14.59 13.96 -10.20
C ASP A 343 14.38 14.34 -8.73
N PHE A 344 13.38 15.19 -8.45
CA PHE A 344 13.16 15.78 -7.14
C PHE A 344 12.07 15.07 -6.34
N ALA A 345 12.39 14.78 -5.08
CA ALA A 345 11.39 14.34 -4.10
C ALA A 345 11.47 15.17 -2.81
N ILE A 346 10.31 15.58 -2.31
CA ILE A 346 10.16 16.24 -1.02
C ILE A 346 9.50 15.27 -0.06
N LEU A 347 10.24 14.83 0.95
CA LEU A 347 9.85 13.84 1.94
C LEU A 347 9.41 14.53 3.22
N PHE A 348 8.26 14.11 3.76
CA PHE A 348 7.70 14.65 4.99
C PHE A 348 7.14 13.54 5.89
N ARG A 349 7.01 13.83 7.19
CA ARG A 349 6.51 12.86 8.17
C ARG A 349 4.99 12.78 8.19
N THR A 350 4.31 13.90 8.06
CA THR A 350 2.85 14.01 8.14
C THR A 350 2.29 14.91 7.04
N ASN A 351 1.07 14.60 6.57
CA ASN A 351 0.39 15.39 5.53
C ASN A 351 0.10 16.85 5.95
N GLY A 352 0.16 17.16 7.24
CA GLY A 352 0.00 18.53 7.73
C GLY A 352 1.10 19.50 7.30
N GLN A 353 2.30 18.96 6.97
CA GLN A 353 3.46 19.77 6.58
C GLN A 353 3.40 20.25 5.14
N ILE A 354 2.59 19.61 4.29
CA ILE A 354 2.68 19.75 2.82
C ILE A 354 2.03 21.03 2.28
N ARG A 355 1.11 21.65 3.02
CA ARG A 355 0.27 22.73 2.50
C ARG A 355 1.07 23.92 1.97
N LYS A 356 2.08 24.35 2.71
CA LYS A 356 2.93 25.49 2.30
C LYS A 356 3.77 25.14 1.08
N MET A 357 4.27 23.92 1.01
CA MET A 357 5.00 23.41 -0.14
C MET A 357 4.12 23.36 -1.41
N GLU A 358 2.86 22.93 -1.29
CA GLU A 358 1.92 22.95 -2.41
C GLU A 358 1.59 24.39 -2.85
N GLU A 359 1.45 25.32 -1.90
CA GLU A 359 1.21 26.75 -2.18
C GLU A 359 2.40 27.31 -2.98
N ALA A 360 3.63 27.13 -2.53
CA ALA A 360 4.85 27.62 -3.20
C ALA A 360 5.06 26.99 -4.59
N LEU A 361 4.88 25.67 -4.74
CA LEU A 361 4.98 25.00 -6.05
C LEU A 361 3.95 25.52 -7.07
N ARG A 362 2.73 25.87 -6.61
CA ARG A 362 1.69 26.44 -7.47
C ARG A 362 2.00 27.88 -7.88
N GLU A 363 2.54 28.69 -6.98
CA GLU A 363 2.96 30.08 -7.28
C GLU A 363 4.00 30.10 -8.38
N GLU A 364 5.00 29.20 -8.32
CA GLU A 364 6.04 29.03 -9.34
C GLU A 364 5.59 28.18 -10.55
N LYS A 365 4.32 27.77 -10.59
CA LYS A 365 3.73 26.94 -11.68
C LYS A 365 4.50 25.62 -11.92
N ILE A 366 5.09 25.06 -10.88
CA ILE A 366 5.80 23.78 -10.96
C ILE A 366 4.80 22.64 -10.80
N PRO A 367 4.69 21.73 -11.79
CA PRO A 367 3.87 20.53 -11.64
C PRO A 367 4.43 19.62 -10.56
N TYR A 368 3.55 19.07 -9.74
CA TYR A 368 3.90 18.12 -8.68
C TYR A 368 2.87 16.99 -8.60
N ARG A 369 3.29 15.88 -8.00
CA ARG A 369 2.44 14.73 -7.68
C ARG A 369 2.52 14.43 -6.20
N MET A 370 1.39 14.10 -5.58
CA MET A 370 1.34 13.59 -4.21
C MET A 370 1.25 12.07 -4.20
N VAL A 371 2.05 11.43 -3.35
CA VAL A 371 2.03 9.98 -3.14
C VAL A 371 1.54 9.70 -1.72
N GLY A 372 0.61 8.74 -1.58
CA GLY A 372 -0.01 8.40 -0.29
C GLY A 372 -1.34 9.13 -0.05
N ALA A 373 -2.02 9.58 -1.10
CA ALA A 373 -3.41 10.03 -1.04
C ALA A 373 -4.38 8.84 -0.94
N GLN A 374 -5.70 9.10 -0.77
CA GLN A 374 -6.72 8.05 -0.73
C GLN A 374 -6.67 7.18 -2.01
N SER A 375 -6.60 5.86 -1.84
CA SER A 375 -6.56 4.91 -2.95
C SER A 375 -7.70 5.16 -3.96
N PHE A 376 -7.39 5.07 -5.26
CA PHE A 376 -8.36 5.19 -6.34
C PHE A 376 -9.57 4.25 -6.12
N TYR A 377 -9.31 3.01 -5.71
CA TYR A 377 -10.36 2.00 -5.50
C TYR A 377 -11.18 2.23 -4.23
N ASP A 378 -10.74 3.09 -3.31
CA ASP A 378 -11.50 3.50 -2.12
C ASP A 378 -12.42 4.70 -2.36
N ARG A 379 -12.32 5.36 -3.49
CA ARG A 379 -13.22 6.46 -3.86
C ARG A 379 -14.65 5.96 -3.96
N LYS A 380 -15.59 6.74 -3.44
CA LYS A 380 -16.99 6.36 -3.35
C LYS A 380 -17.57 5.92 -4.70
N GLU A 381 -17.38 6.72 -5.74
CA GLU A 381 -17.87 6.47 -7.11
C GLU A 381 -17.26 5.20 -7.72
N VAL A 382 -15.99 4.95 -7.48
CA VAL A 382 -15.29 3.76 -7.96
C VAL A 382 -15.86 2.51 -7.30
N ARG A 383 -16.04 2.55 -5.97
CA ARG A 383 -16.65 1.45 -5.21
C ARG A 383 -18.10 1.18 -5.60
N ASP A 384 -18.86 2.24 -5.92
CA ASP A 384 -20.22 2.06 -6.41
C ASP A 384 -20.22 1.29 -7.75
N VAL A 385 -19.33 1.67 -8.70
CA VAL A 385 -19.19 0.96 -9.99
C VAL A 385 -18.70 -0.48 -9.78
N LEU A 386 -17.69 -0.69 -8.93
CA LEU A 386 -17.21 -2.05 -8.62
C LEU A 386 -18.33 -2.92 -8.03
N SER A 387 -19.19 -2.35 -7.18
CA SER A 387 -20.32 -3.09 -6.62
C SER A 387 -21.34 -3.50 -7.70
N TYR A 388 -21.55 -2.69 -8.74
CA TYR A 388 -22.32 -3.10 -9.91
C TYR A 388 -21.68 -4.30 -10.62
N VAL A 389 -20.37 -4.26 -10.84
CA VAL A 389 -19.61 -5.37 -11.46
C VAL A 389 -19.67 -6.63 -10.59
N GLN A 390 -19.58 -6.48 -9.25
CA GLN A 390 -19.68 -7.60 -8.31
C GLN A 390 -21.04 -8.27 -8.37
N VAL A 391 -22.14 -7.51 -8.39
CA VAL A 391 -23.50 -8.04 -8.50
C VAL A 391 -23.72 -8.74 -9.85
N LEU A 392 -23.17 -8.24 -10.95
CA LEU A 392 -23.21 -8.94 -12.23
C LEU A 392 -22.46 -10.27 -12.20
N ASN A 393 -21.31 -10.30 -11.55
CA ASN A 393 -20.53 -11.52 -11.39
C ASN A 393 -21.21 -12.53 -10.45
N GLN A 394 -21.72 -12.02 -9.33
CA GLN A 394 -22.33 -12.85 -8.28
C GLN A 394 -23.37 -12.06 -7.48
N PRO A 395 -24.66 -12.13 -7.86
CA PRO A 395 -25.73 -11.35 -7.22
C PRO A 395 -26.02 -11.78 -5.78
N GLU A 396 -25.63 -13.00 -5.39
CA GLU A 396 -25.80 -13.52 -4.03
C GLU A 396 -24.87 -12.88 -2.98
N LEU A 397 -23.97 -11.99 -3.41
CA LEU A 397 -23.14 -11.20 -2.49
C LEU A 397 -23.95 -10.04 -1.91
N ASP A 398 -24.32 -10.15 -0.64
CA ASP A 398 -25.24 -9.23 0.02
C ASP A 398 -24.68 -7.80 0.14
N ILE A 399 -23.36 -7.64 0.42
CA ILE A 399 -22.73 -6.33 0.63
C ILE A 399 -22.76 -5.46 -0.63
N PRO A 400 -22.24 -5.90 -1.79
CA PRO A 400 -22.32 -5.09 -3.00
C PRO A 400 -23.77 -4.89 -3.45
N LEU A 401 -24.64 -5.87 -3.25
CA LEU A 401 -26.04 -5.75 -3.59
C LEU A 401 -26.73 -4.66 -2.76
N LEU A 402 -26.56 -4.65 -1.44
CA LEU A 402 -27.11 -3.63 -0.56
C LEU A 402 -26.57 -2.23 -0.89
N ARG A 403 -25.32 -2.14 -1.31
CA ARG A 403 -24.70 -0.87 -1.71
C ARG A 403 -25.39 -0.25 -2.93
N ILE A 404 -25.69 -1.05 -3.95
CA ILE A 404 -26.27 -0.55 -5.20
C ILE A 404 -27.80 -0.59 -5.25
N LEU A 405 -28.46 -1.29 -4.33
CA LEU A 405 -29.90 -1.53 -4.35
C LEU A 405 -30.73 -0.25 -4.50
N ASN A 406 -30.28 0.85 -3.88
CA ASN A 406 -30.89 2.17 -3.99
C ASN A 406 -29.88 3.27 -4.39
N THR A 407 -28.86 2.95 -5.13
CA THR A 407 -27.80 3.84 -5.64
C THR A 407 -27.69 3.69 -7.17
N PRO A 408 -28.22 4.60 -8.00
CA PRO A 408 -29.06 5.77 -7.70
C PRO A 408 -30.39 5.44 -7.02
N PRO A 409 -31.08 6.43 -6.41
CA PRO A 409 -32.36 6.19 -5.73
C PRO A 409 -33.43 5.62 -6.65
N ARG A 410 -33.97 4.45 -6.29
CA ARG A 410 -35.00 3.71 -7.06
C ARG A 410 -36.31 3.55 -6.30
N GLY A 411 -36.41 4.15 -5.12
CA GLY A 411 -37.56 3.98 -4.25
C GLY A 411 -37.51 2.76 -3.34
N ILE A 412 -36.37 2.06 -3.28
CA ILE A 412 -36.07 0.99 -2.34
C ILE A 412 -35.33 1.61 -1.15
N GLY A 413 -36.06 2.24 -0.22
CA GLY A 413 -35.48 2.94 0.91
C GLY A 413 -34.92 2.02 1.99
N ASN A 414 -34.21 2.59 3.00
CA ASN A 414 -33.59 1.84 4.08
C ASN A 414 -34.53 0.89 4.81
N THR A 415 -35.79 1.26 5.00
CA THR A 415 -36.78 0.36 5.65
C THR A 415 -37.01 -0.90 4.83
N SER A 416 -37.08 -0.80 3.51
CA SER A 416 -37.29 -1.97 2.63
C SER A 416 -36.03 -2.82 2.51
N SER A 417 -34.85 -2.20 2.49
CA SER A 417 -33.57 -2.90 2.49
C SER A 417 -33.33 -3.64 3.80
N MET A 418 -33.73 -3.05 4.94
CA MET A 418 -33.66 -3.71 6.24
C MET A 418 -34.65 -4.88 6.33
N ALA A 419 -35.89 -4.71 5.84
CA ALA A 419 -36.85 -5.80 5.78
C ALA A 419 -36.35 -6.97 4.93
N ALA A 420 -35.68 -6.70 3.80
CA ALA A 420 -35.07 -7.75 2.97
C ALA A 420 -33.94 -8.47 3.71
N LEU A 421 -33.09 -7.73 4.45
CA LEU A 421 -32.03 -8.29 5.27
C LEU A 421 -32.56 -9.14 6.43
N ASP A 422 -33.61 -8.69 7.11
CA ASP A 422 -34.23 -9.45 8.20
C ASP A 422 -34.88 -10.75 7.68
N TRP A 423 -35.57 -10.67 6.54
CA TRP A 423 -36.15 -11.83 5.88
C TRP A 423 -35.10 -12.84 5.42
N SER A 424 -34.00 -12.37 4.82
CA SER A 424 -32.90 -13.21 4.36
C SER A 424 -32.28 -14.03 5.49
N ARG A 425 -32.18 -13.41 6.69
CA ARG A 425 -31.66 -14.06 7.91
C ARG A 425 -32.65 -15.09 8.46
N GLU A 426 -33.92 -14.75 8.48
CA GLU A 426 -34.98 -15.67 8.98
C GLU A 426 -35.08 -16.94 8.12
N LYS A 427 -34.88 -16.79 6.81
CA LYS A 427 -34.97 -17.89 5.84
C LYS A 427 -33.66 -18.56 5.50
N ASP A 428 -32.52 -18.08 6.07
CA ASP A 428 -31.16 -18.57 5.77
C ASP A 428 -30.86 -18.56 4.24
N GLN A 429 -31.21 -17.46 3.58
CA GLN A 429 -31.01 -17.23 2.14
C GLN A 429 -30.32 -15.89 1.88
N SER A 430 -29.77 -15.66 0.68
CA SER A 430 -29.18 -14.39 0.30
C SER A 430 -30.24 -13.28 0.15
N ILE A 431 -29.82 -12.02 0.19
CA ILE A 431 -30.71 -10.90 -0.11
C ILE A 431 -31.21 -10.97 -1.55
N TRP A 432 -30.38 -11.44 -2.49
CA TRP A 432 -30.81 -11.64 -3.87
C TRP A 432 -31.98 -12.63 -3.97
N GLU A 433 -31.86 -13.78 -3.34
CA GLU A 433 -32.94 -14.77 -3.27
C GLU A 433 -34.19 -14.18 -2.62
N THR A 434 -34.03 -13.35 -1.58
CA THR A 434 -35.14 -12.63 -0.94
C THR A 434 -35.80 -11.63 -1.88
N LEU A 435 -35.05 -10.88 -2.69
CA LEU A 435 -35.61 -9.91 -3.64
C LEU A 435 -36.43 -10.54 -4.78
N ILE A 436 -36.23 -11.82 -5.05
CA ILE A 436 -37.02 -12.59 -6.04
C ILE A 436 -38.07 -13.50 -5.39
N ASP A 437 -38.08 -13.62 -4.04
CA ASP A 437 -39.03 -14.43 -3.31
C ASP A 437 -40.44 -13.81 -3.37
N SER A 438 -41.42 -14.59 -3.85
CA SER A 438 -42.80 -14.18 -3.95
C SER A 438 -43.44 -13.80 -2.62
N ASP A 439 -43.08 -14.52 -1.53
CA ASP A 439 -43.65 -14.33 -0.21
C ASP A 439 -43.14 -13.03 0.41
N PHE A 440 -41.87 -12.69 0.20
CA PHE A 440 -41.31 -11.38 0.58
C PHE A 440 -41.94 -10.25 -0.25
N LEU A 441 -42.04 -10.43 -1.55
CA LEU A 441 -42.60 -9.41 -2.47
C LEU A 441 -44.08 -9.05 -2.16
N ILE A 442 -44.84 -9.96 -1.58
CA ILE A 442 -46.22 -9.69 -1.15
C ILE A 442 -46.24 -8.76 0.09
N GLN A 443 -45.23 -8.82 0.97
CA GLN A 443 -45.19 -8.03 2.20
C GLN A 443 -44.77 -6.58 1.99
N VAL A 444 -44.04 -6.27 0.90
CA VAL A 444 -43.66 -4.91 0.58
C VAL A 444 -44.72 -4.15 -0.20
N SER A 445 -44.71 -2.82 -0.11
CA SER A 445 -45.67 -2.00 -0.85
C SER A 445 -45.57 -2.22 -2.37
N LYS A 446 -46.68 -2.04 -3.11
CA LYS A 446 -46.71 -2.17 -4.57
C LYS A 446 -45.61 -1.37 -5.28
N LYS A 447 -45.33 -0.15 -4.80
CA LYS A 447 -44.29 0.74 -5.35
C LYS A 447 -42.91 0.11 -5.18
N VAL A 448 -42.59 -0.36 -3.97
CA VAL A 448 -41.31 -1.01 -3.67
C VAL A 448 -41.15 -2.32 -4.44
N ARG A 449 -42.22 -3.14 -4.51
CA ARG A 449 -42.23 -4.37 -5.30
C ARG A 449 -41.86 -4.12 -6.76
N ASN A 450 -42.51 -3.15 -7.39
CA ASN A 450 -42.23 -2.82 -8.79
C ASN A 450 -40.77 -2.38 -8.96
N SER A 451 -40.25 -1.57 -8.03
CA SER A 451 -38.86 -1.13 -8.06
C SER A 451 -37.87 -2.28 -7.92
N ILE A 452 -38.14 -3.24 -7.03
CA ILE A 452 -37.35 -4.47 -6.86
C ILE A 452 -37.38 -5.30 -8.13
N GLN A 453 -38.55 -5.56 -8.69
CA GLN A 453 -38.71 -6.34 -9.92
C GLN A 453 -38.01 -5.68 -11.11
N THR A 454 -38.10 -4.36 -11.26
CA THR A 454 -37.36 -3.64 -12.29
C THR A 454 -35.86 -3.83 -12.13
N PHE A 455 -35.33 -3.62 -10.89
CA PHE A 455 -33.92 -3.76 -10.62
C PHE A 455 -33.40 -5.18 -10.87
N THR A 456 -34.10 -6.20 -10.36
CA THR A 456 -33.69 -7.61 -10.53
C THR A 456 -33.78 -8.04 -12.02
N SER A 457 -34.77 -7.56 -12.77
CA SER A 457 -34.86 -7.81 -14.20
C SER A 457 -33.71 -7.16 -14.99
N GLN A 458 -33.34 -5.94 -14.66
CA GLN A 458 -32.18 -5.27 -15.27
C GLN A 458 -30.85 -6.03 -15.00
N VAL A 459 -30.63 -6.45 -13.76
CA VAL A 459 -29.43 -7.26 -13.42
C VAL A 459 -29.38 -8.53 -14.27
N GLU A 460 -30.49 -9.26 -14.37
CA GLU A 460 -30.57 -10.52 -15.15
C GLU A 460 -30.44 -10.28 -16.67
N GLU A 461 -30.93 -9.16 -17.19
CA GLU A 461 -30.76 -8.78 -18.58
C GLU A 461 -29.29 -8.51 -18.92
N VAL A 462 -28.60 -7.72 -18.11
CA VAL A 462 -27.17 -7.44 -18.30
C VAL A 462 -26.34 -8.72 -18.14
N ARG A 463 -26.66 -9.57 -17.17
CA ARG A 463 -25.98 -10.87 -16.99
C ARG A 463 -26.13 -11.75 -18.21
N ARG A 464 -27.35 -11.82 -18.82
CA ARG A 464 -27.56 -12.55 -20.06
C ARG A 464 -26.74 -12.01 -21.22
N SER A 465 -26.67 -10.69 -21.38
CA SER A 465 -25.83 -10.07 -22.41
C SER A 465 -24.34 -10.45 -22.29
N LEU A 466 -23.84 -10.62 -21.08
CA LEU A 466 -22.47 -11.10 -20.85
C LEU A 466 -22.28 -12.56 -21.28
N VAL A 467 -23.28 -13.42 -21.04
CA VAL A 467 -23.25 -14.82 -21.51
C VAL A 467 -23.33 -14.87 -23.04
N ASP A 468 -24.08 -13.97 -23.67
CA ASP A 468 -24.20 -13.85 -25.12
C ASP A 468 -22.96 -13.21 -25.79
N GLY A 469 -21.90 -12.89 -25.00
CA GLY A 469 -20.61 -12.45 -25.49
C GLY A 469 -20.44 -10.93 -25.57
N VAL A 470 -21.35 -10.14 -25.01
CA VAL A 470 -21.16 -8.69 -24.89
C VAL A 470 -20.01 -8.40 -23.93
N HIS A 471 -19.11 -7.51 -24.33
CA HIS A 471 -17.95 -7.14 -23.52
C HIS A 471 -18.38 -6.46 -22.21
N ALA A 472 -17.91 -6.95 -21.07
CA ALA A 472 -18.36 -6.52 -19.74
C ALA A 472 -18.24 -5.00 -19.51
N GLY A 473 -17.16 -4.36 -19.95
CA GLY A 473 -16.99 -2.91 -19.84
C GLY A 473 -18.07 -2.14 -20.61
N ILE A 474 -18.49 -2.63 -21.78
CA ILE A 474 -19.57 -2.03 -22.58
C ILE A 474 -20.92 -2.22 -21.90
N ALA A 475 -21.21 -3.43 -21.41
CA ALA A 475 -22.46 -3.75 -20.75
C ALA A 475 -22.66 -2.92 -19.47
N VAL A 476 -21.58 -2.77 -18.66
CA VAL A 476 -21.61 -1.95 -17.44
C VAL A 476 -21.77 -0.46 -17.76
N ASP A 477 -21.03 0.08 -18.73
CA ASP A 477 -21.16 1.48 -19.15
C ASP A 477 -22.58 1.80 -19.63
N GLN A 478 -23.14 0.94 -20.47
CA GLN A 478 -24.51 1.09 -20.97
C GLN A 478 -25.52 1.06 -19.82
N TRP A 479 -25.42 0.09 -18.91
CA TRP A 479 -26.33 -0.01 -17.78
C TRP A 479 -26.26 1.22 -16.85
N LEU A 480 -25.06 1.73 -16.57
CA LEU A 480 -24.87 2.95 -15.77
C LEU A 480 -25.45 4.19 -16.45
N ARG A 481 -25.38 4.29 -17.81
CA ARG A 481 -26.00 5.37 -18.57
C ARG A 481 -27.53 5.30 -18.55
N GLU A 482 -28.10 4.11 -18.74
CA GLU A 482 -29.56 3.88 -18.69
C GLU A 482 -30.18 4.27 -17.33
N MET A 483 -29.38 4.21 -16.28
CA MET A 483 -29.78 4.60 -14.91
C MET A 483 -29.47 6.06 -14.56
N ASP A 484 -28.97 6.88 -15.49
CA ASP A 484 -28.50 8.23 -15.24
C ASP A 484 -27.52 8.32 -14.05
N PHE A 485 -26.69 7.29 -13.85
CA PHE A 485 -25.80 7.19 -12.70
C PHE A 485 -24.83 8.36 -12.59
N GLN A 486 -24.21 8.80 -13.70
CA GLN A 486 -23.28 9.91 -13.71
C GLN A 486 -23.97 11.24 -13.36
N GLU A 487 -25.14 11.48 -13.92
CA GLU A 487 -25.91 12.70 -13.62
C GLU A 487 -26.35 12.75 -12.15
N TRP A 488 -26.78 11.60 -11.60
CA TRP A 488 -27.10 11.50 -10.19
C TRP A 488 -25.86 11.76 -9.30
N LEU A 489 -24.71 11.21 -9.68
CA LEU A 489 -23.45 11.37 -8.94
C LEU A 489 -23.02 12.85 -8.89
N ILE A 490 -23.09 13.54 -10.03
CA ILE A 490 -22.71 14.95 -10.18
C ILE A 490 -23.62 15.89 -9.36
N ARG A 491 -24.92 15.59 -9.27
CA ARG A 491 -25.86 16.39 -8.45
C ARG A 491 -25.51 16.40 -6.95
N GLN A 492 -24.67 15.49 -6.48
CA GLN A 492 -24.21 15.44 -5.09
C GLN A 492 -22.92 16.25 -4.84
N CYS A 493 -22.26 16.71 -5.90
CA CYS A 493 -21.01 17.46 -5.82
C CYS A 493 -21.25 18.94 -5.57
N LYS A 494 -20.39 19.55 -4.74
CA LYS A 494 -20.48 20.96 -4.39
C LYS A 494 -19.65 21.85 -5.31
N THR A 495 -18.59 21.33 -5.93
CA THR A 495 -17.65 22.06 -6.78
C THR A 495 -17.48 21.38 -8.13
N ASP A 496 -17.12 22.16 -9.17
CA ASP A 496 -16.87 21.59 -10.50
C ASP A 496 -15.65 20.65 -10.50
N LYS A 497 -14.63 20.96 -9.73
CA LYS A 497 -13.48 20.06 -9.53
C LYS A 497 -13.91 18.68 -8.97
N GLU A 498 -14.84 18.66 -8.02
CA GLU A 498 -15.38 17.40 -7.47
C GLU A 498 -16.19 16.64 -8.54
N LYS A 499 -16.94 17.33 -9.39
CA LYS A 499 -17.69 16.72 -10.50
C LYS A 499 -16.75 16.04 -11.49
N ASP A 500 -15.68 16.75 -11.88
CA ASP A 500 -14.70 16.21 -12.83
C ASP A 500 -13.95 15.01 -12.25
N THR A 501 -13.47 15.11 -11.01
CA THR A 501 -12.82 13.99 -10.31
C THR A 501 -13.70 12.73 -10.26
N ARG A 502 -15.00 12.88 -9.98
CA ARG A 502 -15.93 11.74 -9.93
C ARG A 502 -16.24 11.17 -11.30
N ARG A 503 -16.37 12.01 -12.35
CA ARG A 503 -16.52 11.54 -13.73
C ARG A 503 -15.31 10.74 -14.17
N GLU A 504 -14.11 11.26 -13.91
CA GLU A 504 -12.86 10.57 -14.20
C GLU A 504 -12.78 9.22 -13.47
N GLY A 505 -13.15 9.16 -12.18
CA GLY A 505 -13.16 7.92 -11.41
C GLY A 505 -14.05 6.84 -12.04
N VAL A 506 -15.27 7.19 -12.45
CA VAL A 506 -16.19 6.26 -13.13
C VAL A 506 -15.60 5.79 -14.46
N SER A 507 -15.16 6.74 -15.31
CA SER A 507 -14.62 6.44 -16.64
C SER A 507 -13.36 5.58 -16.58
N ALA A 508 -12.44 5.88 -15.65
CA ALA A 508 -11.22 5.11 -15.44
C ALA A 508 -11.53 3.68 -14.95
N THR A 509 -12.53 3.50 -14.09
CA THR A 509 -12.93 2.15 -13.63
C THR A 509 -13.47 1.31 -14.79
N ILE A 510 -14.32 1.89 -15.65
CA ILE A 510 -14.86 1.21 -16.83
C ILE A 510 -13.74 0.88 -17.83
N ALA A 511 -12.80 1.81 -18.04
CA ALA A 511 -11.64 1.59 -18.91
C ALA A 511 -10.75 0.45 -18.39
N SER A 512 -10.46 0.43 -17.09
CA SER A 512 -9.68 -0.63 -16.44
C SER A 512 -10.36 -2.00 -16.56
N LEU A 513 -11.69 -2.08 -16.35
CA LEU A 513 -12.48 -3.28 -16.57
C LEU A 513 -12.38 -3.75 -18.02
N THR A 514 -12.55 -2.80 -18.97
CA THR A 514 -12.50 -3.08 -20.41
C THR A 514 -11.14 -3.66 -20.82
N GLU A 515 -10.06 -3.10 -20.31
CA GLU A 515 -8.70 -3.55 -20.59
C GLU A 515 -8.40 -4.93 -19.98
N ALA A 516 -8.87 -5.17 -18.75
CA ALA A 516 -8.71 -6.47 -18.10
C ALA A 516 -9.39 -7.58 -18.92
N MET A 517 -10.61 -7.34 -19.41
CA MET A 517 -11.34 -8.29 -20.27
C MET A 517 -10.62 -8.51 -21.62
N LYS A 518 -10.10 -7.46 -22.25
CA LYS A 518 -9.27 -7.59 -23.48
C LYS A 518 -8.03 -8.43 -23.27
N LYS A 519 -7.45 -8.41 -22.07
CA LYS A 519 -6.29 -9.24 -21.67
C LYS A 519 -6.69 -10.69 -21.32
N GLY A 520 -7.96 -11.04 -21.43
CA GLY A 520 -8.49 -12.40 -21.17
C GLY A 520 -8.67 -12.71 -19.68
N LYS A 521 -8.73 -11.71 -18.80
CA LYS A 521 -9.09 -11.91 -17.39
C LYS A 521 -10.59 -12.11 -17.25
N SER A 522 -11.02 -12.89 -16.26
CA SER A 522 -12.43 -13.00 -15.89
C SER A 522 -12.88 -11.79 -15.04
N LEU A 523 -14.19 -11.60 -14.90
CA LEU A 523 -14.74 -10.59 -13.98
C LEU A 523 -14.27 -10.83 -12.55
N SER A 524 -14.19 -12.10 -12.12
CA SER A 524 -13.67 -12.45 -10.79
C SER A 524 -12.21 -12.03 -10.62
N ASP A 525 -11.35 -12.29 -11.62
CA ASP A 525 -9.93 -11.90 -11.54
C ASP A 525 -9.76 -10.38 -11.47
N PHE A 526 -10.58 -9.63 -12.20
CA PHE A 526 -10.58 -8.17 -12.15
C PHE A 526 -11.01 -7.65 -10.77
N LEU A 527 -12.10 -8.21 -10.22
CA LEU A 527 -12.62 -7.80 -8.90
C LEU A 527 -11.65 -8.15 -7.77
N ASP A 528 -11.02 -9.32 -7.82
CA ASP A 528 -9.99 -9.72 -6.86
C ASP A 528 -8.80 -8.76 -6.90
N GLN A 529 -8.36 -8.42 -8.11
CA GLN A 529 -7.28 -7.46 -8.29
C GLN A 529 -7.67 -6.08 -7.75
N ALA A 530 -8.87 -5.58 -8.06
CA ALA A 530 -9.37 -4.29 -7.56
C ALA A 530 -9.50 -4.26 -6.03
N ALA A 531 -9.95 -5.35 -5.41
CA ALA A 531 -10.02 -5.46 -3.95
C ALA A 531 -8.64 -5.42 -3.29
N LEU A 532 -7.65 -6.09 -3.89
CA LEU A 532 -6.26 -6.07 -3.43
C LEU A 532 -5.58 -4.73 -3.70
N ASP A 533 -5.98 -4.02 -4.76
CA ASP A 533 -5.44 -2.72 -5.14
C ASP A 533 -6.06 -1.57 -4.34
N ALA A 534 -7.21 -1.77 -3.71
CA ALA A 534 -7.82 -0.79 -2.80
C ALA A 534 -6.93 -0.46 -1.58
N GLU A 535 -6.00 -1.34 -1.20
CA GLU A 535 -4.98 -1.07 -0.17
C GLU A 535 -3.71 -0.40 -0.70
N LYS A 536 -3.62 -0.14 -2.01
CA LYS A 536 -2.44 0.52 -2.58
C LYS A 536 -2.40 2.02 -2.24
N GLU A 537 -1.25 2.45 -1.82
CA GLU A 537 -0.81 3.83 -2.00
C GLU A 537 -0.72 4.14 -3.51
N ASP A 538 -1.23 5.28 -3.93
CA ASP A 538 -1.47 5.66 -5.34
C ASP A 538 -0.35 5.30 -6.33
N ASP A 539 -0.76 4.87 -7.54
CA ASP A 539 0.13 4.64 -8.67
C ASP A 539 0.85 5.93 -9.10
N LEU A 540 2.18 5.86 -9.10
CA LEU A 540 3.12 6.92 -9.46
C LEU A 540 3.07 7.31 -10.96
N GLU A 541 2.29 6.63 -11.79
CA GLU A 541 2.49 6.63 -13.25
C GLU A 541 1.77 7.75 -14.03
N GLN A 542 0.95 8.63 -13.41
CA GLN A 542 0.10 9.52 -14.22
C GLN A 542 0.40 11.02 -14.20
N LYS A 543 1.36 11.52 -13.42
CA LYS A 543 1.73 12.94 -13.48
C LYS A 543 3.24 13.13 -13.40
N SER A 544 3.80 13.75 -14.44
CA SER A 544 5.15 14.31 -14.46
C SER A 544 5.28 15.43 -13.41
N GLY A 545 6.40 15.56 -12.74
CA GLY A 545 6.67 16.64 -11.82
C GLY A 545 7.37 16.23 -10.51
N VAL A 546 7.56 17.21 -9.63
CA VAL A 546 8.17 17.02 -8.31
C VAL A 546 7.33 16.05 -7.47
N THR A 547 7.98 15.11 -6.80
CA THR A 547 7.28 14.12 -5.96
C THR A 547 7.16 14.63 -4.54
N LEU A 548 5.93 14.78 -4.04
CA LEU A 548 5.61 15.03 -2.64
C LEU A 548 5.17 13.73 -1.99
N ILE A 549 5.90 13.25 -0.97
CA ILE A 549 5.70 11.88 -0.46
C ILE A 549 5.98 11.78 1.04
N THR A 550 5.19 11.00 1.77
CA THR A 550 5.49 10.70 3.15
C THR A 550 6.71 9.78 3.27
N LEU A 551 7.47 9.89 4.36
CA LEU A 551 8.61 9.02 4.63
C LEU A 551 8.25 7.52 4.56
N HIS A 552 7.05 7.13 5.03
CA HIS A 552 6.59 5.74 4.97
C HIS A 552 6.33 5.27 3.53
N ALA A 553 5.69 6.11 2.72
CA ALA A 553 5.39 5.79 1.33
C ALA A 553 6.65 5.82 0.44
N ALA A 554 7.71 6.52 0.86
CA ALA A 554 8.98 6.58 0.14
C ALA A 554 9.80 5.27 0.20
N LYS A 555 9.42 4.32 1.08
CA LYS A 555 10.08 3.02 1.17
C LYS A 555 9.98 2.27 -0.17
N GLY A 556 11.10 1.74 -0.63
CA GLY A 556 11.21 1.06 -1.93
C GLY A 556 11.46 1.97 -3.13
N LEU A 557 11.31 3.30 -2.97
CA LEU A 557 11.57 4.28 -4.03
C LEU A 557 12.99 4.86 -3.91
N GLU A 558 13.41 5.62 -4.93
CA GLU A 558 14.70 6.31 -4.96
C GLU A 558 14.64 7.51 -5.91
N TYR A 559 15.36 8.56 -5.56
CA TYR A 559 15.37 9.82 -6.32
C TYR A 559 16.77 10.40 -6.36
N PRO A 560 17.19 11.03 -7.47
CA PRO A 560 18.46 11.72 -7.56
C PRO A 560 18.66 12.76 -6.44
N ILE A 561 17.64 13.60 -6.21
CA ILE A 561 17.69 14.73 -5.27
C ILE A 561 16.52 14.64 -4.29
N VAL A 562 16.83 14.62 -3.00
CA VAL A 562 15.85 14.49 -1.93
C VAL A 562 15.92 15.66 -0.97
N TYR A 563 14.78 16.29 -0.72
CA TYR A 563 14.55 17.22 0.37
C TYR A 563 13.73 16.53 1.46
N LEU A 564 14.24 16.47 2.70
CA LEU A 564 13.53 15.94 3.85
C LEU A 564 13.19 17.08 4.79
N VAL A 565 11.90 17.40 4.90
CA VAL A 565 11.42 18.58 5.64
C VAL A 565 10.90 18.23 7.02
N GLY A 566 11.06 19.14 7.97
CA GLY A 566 10.50 19.01 9.31
C GLY A 566 11.29 18.08 10.22
N LEU A 567 12.62 18.18 10.23
CA LEU A 567 13.49 17.45 11.16
C LEU A 567 13.45 18.11 12.54
N GLU A 568 12.31 17.97 13.24
CA GLU A 568 11.97 18.66 14.49
C GLU A 568 11.38 17.69 15.52
N GLU A 569 11.62 17.96 16.81
CA GLU A 569 10.98 17.22 17.91
C GLU A 569 9.44 17.31 17.81
N GLY A 570 8.79 16.18 18.00
CA GLY A 570 7.33 16.05 17.89
C GLY A 570 6.82 15.82 16.46
N ILE A 571 7.67 16.05 15.42
CA ILE A 571 7.40 15.73 14.01
C ILE A 571 8.25 14.51 13.62
N LEU A 572 9.57 14.61 13.67
CA LEU A 572 10.50 13.52 13.41
C LEU A 572 11.70 13.63 14.40
N PRO A 573 11.66 12.91 15.52
CA PRO A 573 10.72 11.84 15.88
C PRO A 573 9.31 12.34 16.22
N HIS A 574 8.30 11.54 15.87
CA HIS A 574 6.90 11.90 16.12
C HIS A 574 6.53 11.77 17.61
N LYS A 575 5.83 12.78 18.17
CA LYS A 575 5.49 12.83 19.60
C LYS A 575 4.86 11.53 20.12
N ARG A 576 3.83 11.03 19.44
CA ARG A 576 3.14 9.80 19.83
C ARG A 576 4.06 8.57 19.84
N SER A 577 4.94 8.45 18.85
CA SER A 577 5.91 7.34 18.77
C SER A 577 6.90 7.36 19.94
N ILE A 578 7.29 8.55 20.41
CA ILE A 578 8.14 8.70 21.61
C ILE A 578 7.37 8.29 22.87
N GLU A 579 6.11 8.71 23.02
CA GLU A 579 5.24 8.33 24.13
C GLU A 579 5.01 6.81 24.19
N GLU A 580 4.93 6.15 23.03
CA GLU A 580 4.79 4.69 22.90
C GLU A 580 6.14 3.93 22.99
N GLY A 581 7.27 4.63 23.21
CA GLY A 581 8.61 4.01 23.30
C GLY A 581 9.21 3.56 21.96
N ALA A 582 8.67 4.03 20.84
CA ALA A 582 9.04 3.62 19.48
C ALA A 582 10.13 4.54 18.83
N ARG A 583 11.03 5.14 19.63
CA ARG A 583 12.10 6.02 19.13
C ARG A 583 12.97 5.36 18.06
N ASP A 584 13.30 4.08 18.23
CA ASP A 584 14.12 3.33 17.29
C ASP A 584 13.43 3.14 15.93
N GLU A 585 12.09 3.06 15.89
CA GLU A 585 11.32 3.02 14.66
C GLU A 585 11.35 4.38 13.92
N GLU A 586 11.22 5.49 14.64
CA GLU A 586 11.36 6.84 14.06
C GLU A 586 12.79 7.08 13.51
N ARG A 587 13.83 6.53 14.17
CA ARG A 587 15.20 6.57 13.65
C ARG A 587 15.35 5.75 12.37
N ARG A 588 14.73 4.57 12.29
CA ARG A 588 14.65 3.78 11.03
C ARG A 588 13.90 4.54 9.94
N LEU A 589 12.87 5.29 10.31
CA LEU A 589 12.10 6.08 9.35
C LEU A 589 12.95 7.20 8.75
N LEU A 590 13.74 7.91 9.58
CA LEU A 590 14.71 8.89 9.09
C LEU A 590 15.80 8.23 8.23
N TYR A 591 16.33 7.07 8.65
CA TYR A 591 17.28 6.28 7.87
C TYR A 591 16.70 5.88 6.50
N VAL A 592 15.43 5.45 6.46
CA VAL A 592 14.75 5.17 5.19
C VAL A 592 14.70 6.42 4.34
N GLY A 593 14.34 7.59 4.89
CA GLY A 593 14.29 8.85 4.16
C GLY A 593 15.65 9.21 3.55
N ILE A 594 16.73 9.19 4.35
CA ILE A 594 18.09 9.50 3.88
C ILE A 594 18.51 8.55 2.75
N THR A 595 18.26 7.25 2.88
CA THR A 595 18.62 6.24 1.87
C THR A 595 17.78 6.28 0.61
N ARG A 596 16.82 7.22 0.47
CA ARG A 596 16.12 7.47 -0.78
C ARG A 596 16.93 8.30 -1.76
N ALA A 597 17.87 9.12 -1.25
CA ALA A 597 18.72 9.96 -2.08
C ALA A 597 19.78 9.13 -2.82
N GLN A 598 19.93 9.41 -4.11
CA GLN A 598 21.00 8.85 -4.94
C GLN A 598 22.22 9.77 -4.93
N GLU A 599 22.01 11.06 -5.24
CA GLU A 599 23.06 12.03 -5.46
C GLU A 599 23.13 13.07 -4.33
N LYS A 600 22.01 13.78 -4.07
CA LYS A 600 21.95 14.90 -3.15
C LYS A 600 20.88 14.71 -2.08
N MET A 601 21.22 15.05 -0.85
CA MET A 601 20.31 15.03 0.28
C MET A 601 20.35 16.36 1.01
N THR A 602 19.19 17.00 1.16
CA THR A 602 19.00 18.20 1.97
C THR A 602 17.95 17.92 3.04
N MET A 603 18.26 18.24 4.28
CA MET A 603 17.35 18.15 5.42
C MET A 603 17.10 19.54 5.97
N THR A 604 15.84 19.83 6.34
CA THR A 604 15.46 21.13 6.89
C THR A 604 14.75 21.00 8.22
N TYR A 605 14.91 22.01 9.07
CA TYR A 605 14.13 22.21 10.28
C TYR A 605 13.82 23.68 10.48
N CYS A 606 12.66 24.00 11.07
CA CYS A 606 12.21 25.37 11.27
C CYS A 606 12.29 25.79 12.73
N ALA A 607 12.56 27.09 12.97
CA ALA A 607 12.44 27.69 14.30
C ALA A 607 10.99 27.81 14.75
N THR A 608 10.06 28.03 13.80
CA THR A 608 8.62 28.14 14.06
C THR A 608 7.80 27.43 12.97
N ARG A 609 6.60 26.95 13.32
CA ARG A 609 5.61 26.43 12.36
C ARG A 609 4.20 26.90 12.69
N VAL A 610 3.40 27.16 11.67
CA VAL A 610 2.00 27.54 11.84
C VAL A 610 1.12 26.29 12.04
N LYS A 611 0.61 26.12 13.28
CA LYS A 611 -0.39 25.09 13.61
C LYS A 611 -1.70 25.71 14.00
N TRP A 612 -2.79 25.32 13.33
CA TRP A 612 -4.13 25.84 13.59
C TRP A 612 -4.26 27.37 13.52
N GLY A 613 -3.43 28.00 12.65
CA GLY A 613 -3.39 29.47 12.50
C GLY A 613 -2.61 30.20 13.60
N LYS A 614 -1.87 29.49 14.45
CA LYS A 614 -0.97 30.06 15.45
C LYS A 614 0.46 29.61 15.16
N GLU A 615 1.38 30.52 15.29
CA GLU A 615 2.81 30.24 15.21
C GLU A 615 3.27 29.59 16.52
N GLU A 616 3.88 28.43 16.41
CA GLU A 616 4.45 27.67 17.52
C GLU A 616 5.96 27.48 17.31
N ALA A 617 6.73 27.71 18.36
CA ALA A 617 8.17 27.46 18.34
C ALA A 617 8.46 25.96 18.21
N CYS A 618 9.44 25.61 17.40
CA CYS A 618 9.90 24.25 17.19
C CYS A 618 11.29 24.04 17.76
N GLU A 619 11.60 22.82 18.18
CA GLU A 619 12.92 22.39 18.61
C GLU A 619 13.50 21.46 17.54
N ALA A 620 14.76 21.68 17.18
CA ALA A 620 15.48 20.83 16.23
C ALA A 620 15.49 19.36 16.71
N SER A 621 15.34 18.42 15.81
CA SER A 621 15.32 17.00 16.11
C SER A 621 16.58 16.54 16.85
N SER A 622 16.39 15.78 17.90
CA SER A 622 17.50 15.13 18.61
C SER A 622 18.29 14.15 17.73
N PHE A 623 17.74 13.70 16.61
CA PHE A 623 18.44 12.85 15.64
C PHE A 623 19.58 13.58 14.91
N ILE A 624 19.56 14.91 14.83
CA ILE A 624 20.62 15.71 14.21
C ILE A 624 21.98 15.43 14.90
N ARG A 625 21.98 15.28 16.24
CA ARG A 625 23.20 15.00 17.02
C ARG A 625 23.76 13.58 16.77
N GLU A 626 23.00 12.72 16.11
CA GLU A 626 23.38 11.34 15.78
C GLU A 626 24.03 11.23 14.39
N LEU A 627 23.99 12.31 13.60
CA LEU A 627 24.60 12.38 12.27
C LEU A 627 26.10 12.58 12.38
N ASN A 628 26.85 12.05 11.43
CA ASN A 628 28.30 12.27 11.37
C ASN A 628 28.62 13.69 10.84
N PRO A 629 29.16 14.59 11.67
CA PRO A 629 29.40 15.98 11.28
C PRO A 629 30.39 16.13 10.11
N ASP A 630 31.28 15.15 9.88
CA ASP A 630 32.27 15.21 8.78
C ASP A 630 31.58 15.11 7.39
N TRP A 631 30.32 14.66 7.36
CA TRP A 631 29.54 14.45 6.14
C TRP A 631 28.26 15.30 6.05
N VAL A 632 28.09 16.23 7.01
CA VAL A 632 26.98 17.18 7.06
C VAL A 632 27.51 18.59 6.95
N HIS A 633 26.92 19.39 6.08
CA HIS A 633 27.14 20.83 5.96
C HIS A 633 25.94 21.54 6.57
N GLU A 634 26.16 22.23 7.70
CA GLU A 634 25.11 22.99 8.38
C GLU A 634 25.11 24.42 7.85
N GLU A 635 23.92 24.91 7.48
CA GLU A 635 23.71 26.26 6.95
C GLU A 635 22.53 26.93 7.68
N GLY A 636 22.69 28.21 8.02
CA GLY A 636 21.58 29.05 8.46
C GLY A 636 20.85 29.73 7.28
N TYR A 637 19.60 30.08 7.47
CA TYR A 637 18.84 30.84 6.46
C TYR A 637 19.55 32.14 6.08
N GLU A 638 20.15 32.84 7.05
CA GLU A 638 20.90 34.06 6.81
C GLU A 638 22.15 33.84 5.95
N ASP A 639 22.81 32.69 6.12
CA ASP A 639 24.01 32.31 5.31
C ASP A 639 23.62 32.09 3.84
N ILE A 640 22.43 31.50 3.62
CA ILE A 640 21.92 31.21 2.27
C ILE A 640 21.43 32.50 1.58
N MET A 641 20.71 33.35 2.31
CA MET A 641 20.13 34.59 1.75
C MET A 641 21.14 35.75 1.73
N GLY A 642 22.19 35.69 2.56
CA GLY A 642 23.24 36.68 2.63
C GLY A 642 24.46 36.39 1.76
N ALA A 643 24.53 35.21 1.12
CA ALA A 643 25.57 34.92 0.13
C ALA A 643 25.31 35.82 -1.09
N GLU A 644 26.10 36.90 -1.21
CA GLU A 644 26.15 37.69 -2.45
C GLU A 644 26.39 36.70 -3.60
N ALA A 645 25.48 36.67 -4.55
CA ALA A 645 25.64 35.85 -5.75
C ALA A 645 27.03 36.07 -6.32
N SER A 646 27.78 35.01 -6.55
CA SER A 646 29.11 35.10 -7.11
C SER A 646 29.09 35.88 -8.43
N GLU A 647 30.18 36.58 -8.80
CA GLU A 647 30.22 37.29 -10.08
C GLU A 647 29.90 36.40 -11.28
N GLU A 648 30.13 35.11 -11.18
CA GLU A 648 29.78 34.08 -12.19
C GLU A 648 28.27 33.82 -12.26
N GLU A 649 27.59 33.73 -11.12
CA GLU A 649 26.13 33.54 -11.02
C GLU A 649 25.38 34.79 -11.49
N LEU A 650 25.85 35.99 -11.11
CA LEU A 650 25.33 37.24 -11.62
C LEU A 650 25.52 37.39 -13.13
N ARG A 651 26.68 36.98 -13.69
CA ARG A 651 26.90 36.97 -15.13
C ARG A 651 26.00 35.96 -15.86
N GLY A 652 25.76 34.76 -15.27
CA GLY A 652 24.83 33.76 -15.79
C GLY A 652 23.40 34.30 -15.83
N PHE A 653 22.94 34.95 -14.78
CA PHE A 653 21.62 35.56 -14.67
C PHE A 653 21.45 36.72 -15.66
N PHE A 654 22.45 37.63 -15.80
CA PHE A 654 22.41 38.72 -16.78
C PHE A 654 22.48 38.23 -18.23
N ASN A 655 23.17 37.13 -18.51
CA ASN A 655 23.22 36.53 -19.85
C ASN A 655 21.88 35.87 -20.23
N SER A 656 21.22 35.19 -19.30
CA SER A 656 19.88 34.60 -19.52
C SER A 656 18.79 35.67 -19.66
N MET A 657 18.85 36.76 -18.87
CA MET A 657 17.93 37.90 -19.06
C MET A 657 18.15 38.63 -20.39
N SER A 658 19.40 38.78 -20.83
CA SER A 658 19.72 39.38 -22.13
C SER A 658 19.19 38.54 -23.30
N ALA A 659 19.27 37.22 -23.19
CA ALA A 659 18.73 36.30 -24.20
C ALA A 659 17.18 36.33 -24.30
N ILE A 660 16.48 36.58 -23.17
CA ILE A 660 15.00 36.72 -23.14
C ILE A 660 14.55 38.08 -23.68
N LEU A 661 15.39 39.11 -23.60
CA LEU A 661 15.06 40.45 -24.12
C LEU A 661 15.42 40.59 -25.62
N ASP A 662 16.18 39.71 -26.20
CA ASP A 662 16.56 39.65 -27.61
C ASP A 662 15.63 38.74 -28.45
N GLU A 663 14.68 38.04 -27.84
CA GLU A 663 13.54 37.36 -28.46
C GLU A 663 12.26 38.26 -28.40
#